data_36861e16e005ca7f4adba24d1fb46d06
#
_entry.id   36861e16e005ca7f4adba24d1fb46d06
#
_cell.length_a   1.000
_cell.length_b   1.000
_cell.length_c   1.000
_cell.angle_alpha   90.00
_cell.angle_beta   90.00
_cell.angle_gamma   90.00
#
_symmetry.space_group_name_H-M   'P 1'
#
loop_
_entity.id
_entity.type
_entity.pdbx_description
1 polymer ?
#
loop_
_entity_poly.entity_id
_entity_poly.type
_entity_poly.pdbx_seq_one_letter_code
_entity_poly.pdbx_strand_id
1 'polypeptide(L)'
;MNPRHLEPYINRQFLIKIRNILRFISQTTQNLTMSTPNPNSSSSPSPSPPFDPKQPSIPISYPIKTLQELESRSYFDSFHYPFNKASVPISSSSSKLPDRRRLLVCHDMAGGYSDDKWIQGGDNVNAYSIWHWHLIDVFVYFSHDLVTLPPVCWINTAHRHGVKVLGTFITEWDEGKANCDVLLSTKESAQMYAERLAELAVDLGFDGWLINMEVELDPAQISNLKEFVDHLSSTMHSSVPGSQVLWYDSVTIDGKLNWQDQLNESNKPFFDICDGIFVNYTWKEDYPRISAAVAGDRKFDVYMGIDVFGRNTYGGGQWNANVALDVIRKNDVSAAIFAPGWVYETKQPPDFETAQNSWWGLVEKSWGILRNFSGPLPLYTNFDQGRGYHISVDGNSVSDATWCNISCQGFQPLLELADPTNSIQVTIDLKEASFSGGGNITFKGSLEKQTYFERKILQGEFLLGEDPIHFIYSVKCNGNSSLGLKLVFTSNNDEKNYVLLTSGEVNDLSSKFNKVITTREHKGFSHGWVINESAIAMNEYTLNEIHAVCYRSNSSLSDCTDCTVASPSDYYALLGHVTIKNSDYKSDFPVSSSWLVDGKYIKWTSGSNGSKTLNIKISWTLKDGKNYLSLKYNIYLVKLSKQAGGNPGTTLELVKEYLGVAQVNCFYVSDLEVPSDTSSLKFIIQVCSVDGTIQALDESPYYQLEVEGP
;
A
#
# COMPACT_ATOMS: atom_id res chain seq x y z
N MET A 1 57.07 15.37 7.44
CA MET A 1 55.67 15.13 7.02
C MET A 1 55.17 13.89 7.73
N ASN A 2 54.15 14.03 8.53
CA ASN A 2 53.79 13.11 9.62
C ASN A 2 52.71 12.15 9.15
N PRO A 3 52.84 10.82 9.28
CA PRO A 3 51.85 9.84 8.78
C PRO A 3 50.81 9.48 9.85
N ARG A 4 49.96 10.42 10.27
CA ARG A 4 48.94 10.18 11.34
C ARG A 4 47.48 10.45 10.93
N HIS A 5 47.14 10.49 9.65
CA HIS A 5 45.77 10.81 9.23
C HIS A 5 45.03 9.75 8.40
N LEU A 6 45.51 8.49 8.33
CA LEU A 6 44.85 7.42 7.54
C LEU A 6 44.19 6.30 8.37
N GLU A 7 44.36 6.26 9.68
CA GLU A 7 43.82 5.18 10.50
C GLU A 7 42.32 5.23 10.89
N PRO A 8 41.58 6.36 10.89
CA PRO A 8 40.18 6.34 11.30
C PRO A 8 39.20 5.77 10.25
N TYR A 9 39.59 5.72 8.97
CA TYR A 9 38.64 5.36 7.90
C TYR A 9 38.47 3.83 7.74
N ILE A 10 39.53 3.07 7.88
CA ILE A 10 39.51 1.59 7.72
C ILE A 10 38.75 0.94 8.89
N ASN A 11 38.86 1.49 10.09
CA ASN A 11 38.25 0.92 11.29
C ASN A 11 36.70 1.12 11.35
N ARG A 12 36.18 2.14 10.68
CA ARG A 12 34.74 2.44 10.70
C ARG A 12 33.93 1.56 9.75
N GLN A 13 34.44 1.27 8.58
CA GLN A 13 33.83 0.29 7.66
C GLN A 13 33.89 -1.13 8.21
N PHE A 14 34.98 -1.48 8.89
CA PHE A 14 35.15 -2.76 9.57
C PHE A 14 34.17 -2.93 10.74
N LEU A 15 33.90 -1.88 11.51
CA LEU A 15 32.93 -1.90 12.62
C LEU A 15 31.48 -1.94 12.11
N ILE A 16 31.18 -1.36 10.96
CA ILE A 16 29.86 -1.46 10.33
C ILE A 16 29.64 -2.88 9.79
N LYS A 17 30.64 -3.51 9.20
CA LYS A 17 30.59 -4.93 8.79
C LYS A 17 30.34 -5.85 9.99
N ILE A 18 31.05 -5.65 11.09
CA ILE A 18 30.87 -6.44 12.33
C ILE A 18 29.47 -6.22 12.92
N ARG A 19 28.94 -5.02 12.88
CA ARG A 19 27.61 -4.71 13.43
C ARG A 19 26.49 -5.35 12.62
N ASN A 20 26.63 -5.42 11.30
CA ASN A 20 25.69 -6.12 10.41
C ASN A 20 25.78 -7.64 10.55
N ILE A 21 26.99 -8.19 10.67
CA ILE A 21 27.22 -9.61 10.99
C ILE A 21 26.64 -9.97 12.37
N LEU A 22 26.81 -9.13 13.38
CA LEU A 22 26.26 -9.36 14.72
C LEU A 22 24.73 -9.22 14.75
N ARG A 23 24.12 -8.35 13.94
CA ARG A 23 22.65 -8.30 13.75
C ARG A 23 22.12 -9.57 13.06
N PHE A 24 22.81 -10.03 12.03
CA PHE A 24 22.46 -11.29 11.35
C PHE A 24 22.56 -12.49 12.30
N ILE A 25 23.61 -12.58 13.09
CA ILE A 25 23.80 -13.63 14.13
C ILE A 25 22.72 -13.51 15.23
N SER A 26 22.33 -12.31 15.66
CA SER A 26 21.28 -12.09 16.67
C SER A 26 19.89 -12.50 16.17
N GLN A 27 19.56 -12.27 14.90
CA GLN A 27 18.30 -12.72 14.31
C GLN A 27 18.27 -14.24 14.09
N THR A 28 19.42 -14.85 13.78
CA THR A 28 19.54 -16.32 13.62
C THR A 28 19.47 -17.04 14.97
N THR A 29 19.94 -16.40 16.07
CA THR A 29 19.92 -17.01 17.42
C THR A 29 18.57 -16.92 18.12
N GLN A 30 17.68 -16.02 17.76
CA GLN A 30 16.30 -16.00 18.29
C GLN A 30 15.40 -17.11 17.72
N ASN A 31 15.79 -17.71 16.59
CA ASN A 31 15.06 -18.83 15.97
C ASN A 31 15.62 -20.22 16.32
N LEU A 32 16.62 -20.32 17.22
CA LEU A 32 17.34 -21.56 17.52
C LEU A 32 17.27 -21.99 18.99
N THR A 33 16.11 -21.87 19.62
CA THR A 33 15.89 -22.57 20.89
C THR A 33 14.78 -23.59 20.71
N MET A 34 15.11 -24.72 20.07
CA MET A 34 14.61 -26.08 20.38
C MET A 34 15.31 -27.11 19.49
N SER A 35 15.90 -28.09 20.16
CA SER A 35 16.48 -29.36 19.68
C SER A 35 17.99 -29.40 19.36
N THR A 36 18.71 -30.14 20.16
CA THR A 36 20.12 -30.52 19.96
C THR A 36 20.26 -31.57 18.86
N PRO A 37 21.15 -31.40 17.88
CA PRO A 37 21.48 -32.46 16.90
C PRO A 37 22.81 -33.16 17.27
N ASN A 38 22.85 -34.43 16.93
CA ASN A 38 23.97 -35.34 17.00
C ASN A 38 25.08 -34.98 15.99
N PRO A 39 26.38 -35.02 16.34
CA PRO A 39 27.45 -34.58 15.44
C PRO A 39 27.92 -35.74 14.55
N ASN A 40 27.52 -35.77 13.30
CA ASN A 40 28.27 -36.36 12.18
C ASN A 40 27.43 -36.38 10.88
N SER A 41 27.50 -35.29 10.10
CA SER A 41 27.40 -35.33 8.64
C SER A 41 27.75 -33.95 8.08
N SER A 42 28.90 -33.87 7.42
CA SER A 42 29.34 -32.71 6.62
C SER A 42 28.61 -32.67 5.29
N SER A 43 27.55 -31.88 5.23
CA SER A 43 27.04 -31.28 3.99
C SER A 43 26.31 -30.01 4.42
N SER A 44 26.78 -28.85 3.95
CA SER A 44 26.07 -27.58 4.13
C SER A 44 24.65 -27.73 3.56
N PRO A 45 23.59 -27.47 4.33
CA PRO A 45 22.25 -27.51 3.80
C PRO A 45 22.11 -26.36 2.80
N SER A 46 21.73 -26.66 1.55
CA SER A 46 21.17 -25.68 0.63
C SER A 46 20.03 -24.95 1.36
N PRO A 47 19.91 -23.61 1.27
CA PRO A 47 18.83 -22.88 1.90
C PRO A 47 17.50 -23.47 1.44
N SER A 48 16.75 -23.99 2.39
CA SER A 48 15.39 -24.49 2.11
C SER A 48 14.57 -23.34 1.55
N PRO A 49 13.78 -23.56 0.49
CA PRO A 49 12.84 -22.54 0.03
C PRO A 49 11.94 -22.09 1.20
N PRO A 50 11.47 -20.83 1.23
CA PRO A 50 10.69 -20.29 2.35
C PRO A 50 9.35 -21.05 2.56
N PHE A 51 8.97 -21.89 1.61
CA PHE A 51 7.78 -22.77 1.64
C PHE A 51 8.02 -23.99 0.77
N ASP A 52 7.25 -25.06 1.03
CA ASP A 52 7.17 -26.22 0.15
C ASP A 52 5.93 -26.06 -0.76
N PRO A 53 6.07 -25.91 -2.08
CA PRO A 53 4.94 -25.72 -2.99
C PRO A 53 3.99 -26.92 -3.03
N LYS A 54 4.38 -28.07 -2.48
CA LYS A 54 3.57 -29.30 -2.37
C LYS A 54 2.83 -29.44 -1.03
N GLN A 55 3.11 -28.54 -0.08
CA GLN A 55 2.49 -28.54 1.25
C GLN A 55 1.72 -27.25 1.46
N PRO A 56 0.52 -27.31 2.08
CA PRO A 56 -0.20 -26.10 2.47
C PRO A 56 0.63 -25.26 3.44
N SER A 57 0.74 -23.98 3.18
CA SER A 57 1.41 -23.00 4.04
C SER A 57 0.75 -21.63 3.91
N ILE A 58 0.91 -20.77 4.93
CA ILE A 58 0.42 -19.40 4.89
C ILE A 58 1.09 -18.66 3.74
N PRO A 59 0.34 -17.99 2.84
CA PRO A 59 0.91 -17.27 1.72
C PRO A 59 1.71 -16.05 2.18
N ILE A 60 2.96 -15.95 1.69
CA ILE A 60 3.88 -14.86 1.98
C ILE A 60 4.49 -14.29 0.70
N SER A 61 4.88 -13.02 0.74
CA SER A 61 5.78 -12.43 -0.24
C SER A 61 7.23 -12.77 0.11
N TYR A 62 8.05 -13.04 -0.88
CA TYR A 62 9.45 -13.41 -0.70
C TYR A 62 10.27 -13.05 -1.95
N PRO A 63 11.59 -12.81 -1.80
CA PRO A 63 12.49 -12.52 -2.91
C PRO A 63 12.91 -13.78 -3.64
N ILE A 64 13.53 -13.61 -4.84
CA ILE A 64 14.29 -14.65 -5.52
C ILE A 64 15.78 -14.43 -5.21
N LYS A 65 16.46 -15.47 -4.72
CA LYS A 65 17.81 -15.34 -4.17
C LYS A 65 18.92 -15.75 -5.12
N THR A 66 18.61 -16.60 -6.11
CA THR A 66 19.60 -17.15 -7.02
C THR A 66 19.20 -17.00 -8.48
N LEU A 67 20.20 -16.94 -9.38
CA LEU A 67 19.94 -16.93 -10.81
C LEU A 67 19.23 -18.21 -11.29
N GLN A 68 19.47 -19.36 -10.65
CA GLN A 68 18.79 -20.62 -10.98
C GLN A 68 17.29 -20.58 -10.68
N GLU A 69 16.91 -19.97 -9.54
CA GLU A 69 15.47 -19.75 -9.21
C GLU A 69 14.83 -18.84 -10.25
N LEU A 70 15.52 -17.76 -10.67
CA LEU A 70 15.04 -16.84 -11.69
C LEU A 70 14.90 -17.52 -13.05
N GLU A 71 15.92 -18.27 -13.50
CA GLU A 71 15.94 -18.98 -14.77
C GLU A 71 14.86 -20.06 -14.83
N SER A 72 14.69 -20.84 -13.74
CA SER A 72 13.75 -21.96 -13.69
C SER A 72 12.29 -21.56 -13.74
N ARG A 73 11.94 -20.30 -13.43
CA ARG A 73 10.56 -19.80 -13.32
C ARG A 73 9.71 -20.51 -12.26
N SER A 74 10.36 -21.22 -11.33
CA SER A 74 9.67 -22.00 -10.29
C SER A 74 8.81 -21.15 -9.35
N TYR A 75 9.01 -19.84 -9.33
CA TYR A 75 8.19 -18.90 -8.56
C TYR A 75 6.69 -19.01 -8.91
N PHE A 76 6.37 -19.20 -10.18
CA PHE A 76 4.97 -19.30 -10.66
C PHE A 76 4.30 -20.64 -10.33
N ASP A 77 5.09 -21.68 -10.15
CA ASP A 77 4.59 -23.02 -9.77
C ASP A 77 4.37 -23.16 -8.27
N SER A 78 4.67 -22.13 -7.48
CA SER A 78 4.57 -22.18 -6.05
C SER A 78 3.13 -22.12 -5.55
N PHE A 79 2.87 -22.69 -4.36
CA PHE A 79 1.59 -22.59 -3.66
C PHE A 79 1.13 -21.14 -3.45
N HIS A 80 2.07 -20.18 -3.32
CA HIS A 80 1.76 -18.77 -3.09
C HIS A 80 1.27 -18.03 -4.34
N TYR A 81 1.46 -18.55 -5.52
CA TYR A 81 0.86 -17.99 -6.72
C TYR A 81 -0.60 -18.47 -6.86
N PRO A 82 -1.59 -17.62 -7.19
CA PRO A 82 -1.53 -16.19 -7.54
C PRO A 82 -1.71 -15.20 -6.37
N PHE A 83 -1.48 -15.60 -5.13
CA PHE A 83 -1.60 -14.69 -3.99
C PHE A 83 -0.70 -13.45 -4.12
N ASN A 84 0.49 -13.60 -4.70
CA ASN A 84 1.45 -12.51 -4.90
C ASN A 84 1.14 -11.62 -6.12
N LYS A 85 0.05 -11.87 -6.84
CA LYS A 85 -0.39 -11.07 -7.97
C LYS A 85 -1.19 -9.86 -7.51
N ALA A 86 -0.81 -8.66 -7.99
CA ALA A 86 -1.56 -7.44 -7.73
C ALA A 86 -2.97 -7.51 -8.36
N SER A 87 -3.96 -7.01 -7.63
CA SER A 87 -5.36 -6.95 -8.07
C SER A 87 -5.79 -5.54 -8.48
N VAL A 88 -5.00 -4.52 -8.13
CA VAL A 88 -5.28 -3.12 -8.46
C VAL A 88 -4.37 -2.69 -9.59
N PRO A 89 -4.89 -2.47 -10.81
CA PRO A 89 -4.10 -1.93 -11.91
C PRO A 89 -3.82 -0.44 -11.68
N ILE A 90 -2.69 0.06 -12.18
CA ILE A 90 -2.46 1.50 -12.22
C ILE A 90 -3.44 2.16 -13.20
N SER A 91 -3.97 3.33 -12.84
CA SER A 91 -4.88 4.08 -13.71
C SER A 91 -4.20 4.47 -15.03
N SER A 92 -4.93 4.44 -16.15
CA SER A 92 -4.42 4.88 -17.44
C SER A 92 -3.93 6.33 -17.44
N SER A 93 -4.55 7.21 -16.66
CA SER A 93 -4.13 8.61 -16.47
C SER A 93 -2.79 8.70 -15.71
N SER A 94 -2.46 7.71 -14.88
CA SER A 94 -1.21 7.61 -14.13
C SER A 94 -0.18 6.70 -14.80
N SER A 95 -0.47 6.17 -15.99
CA SER A 95 0.44 5.27 -16.71
C SER A 95 1.72 5.96 -17.17
N LYS A 96 1.70 7.28 -17.39
CA LYS A 96 2.88 8.10 -17.67
C LYS A 96 3.24 8.94 -16.46
N LEU A 97 4.53 9.04 -16.19
CA LEU A 97 5.02 9.97 -15.16
C LEU A 97 4.82 11.42 -15.63
N PRO A 98 4.52 12.34 -14.71
CA PRO A 98 4.30 13.74 -15.06
C PRO A 98 5.59 14.40 -15.55
N ASP A 99 5.46 15.34 -16.50
CA ASP A 99 6.56 16.14 -17.02
C ASP A 99 6.90 17.31 -16.07
N ARG A 100 7.36 16.95 -14.90
CA ARG A 100 7.86 17.83 -13.82
C ARG A 100 8.79 17.03 -12.91
N ARG A 101 9.49 17.70 -12.00
CA ARG A 101 10.25 17.01 -10.96
C ARG A 101 9.36 16.04 -10.18
N ARG A 102 9.90 14.86 -9.89
CA ARG A 102 9.20 13.72 -9.31
C ARG A 102 9.84 13.32 -7.99
N LEU A 103 9.04 12.77 -7.08
CA LEU A 103 9.52 12.19 -5.84
C LEU A 103 9.47 10.66 -5.92
N LEU A 104 10.64 10.04 -5.87
CA LEU A 104 10.81 8.61 -5.74
C LEU A 104 11.05 8.29 -4.26
N VAL A 105 10.42 7.22 -3.76
CA VAL A 105 10.66 6.67 -2.42
C VAL A 105 11.20 5.26 -2.56
N CYS A 106 12.43 5.03 -2.14
CA CYS A 106 13.04 3.71 -2.07
C CYS A 106 12.88 3.17 -0.65
N HIS A 107 11.97 2.20 -0.52
CA HIS A 107 11.57 1.62 0.75
C HIS A 107 12.53 0.49 1.12
N ASP A 108 13.58 0.81 1.86
CA ASP A 108 14.42 -0.13 2.61
C ASP A 108 14.04 -0.01 4.09
N MET A 109 13.35 -1.02 4.61
CA MET A 109 12.94 -1.07 6.00
C MET A 109 13.32 -2.42 6.62
N ALA A 110 14.33 -2.39 7.49
CA ALA A 110 14.86 -3.56 8.19
C ALA A 110 15.25 -4.73 7.26
N GLY A 111 15.64 -4.44 6.00
CA GLY A 111 16.04 -5.45 5.00
C GLY A 111 14.87 -6.06 4.21
N GLY A 112 13.67 -5.50 4.32
CA GLY A 112 12.48 -5.96 3.61
C GLY A 112 11.77 -7.15 4.23
N TYR A 113 10.60 -7.48 3.71
CA TYR A 113 9.78 -8.66 4.04
C TYR A 113 9.55 -8.87 5.54
N SER A 114 9.20 -7.79 6.25
CA SER A 114 8.81 -7.79 7.67
C SER A 114 7.34 -8.22 7.83
N ASP A 115 6.50 -7.37 8.44
CA ASP A 115 5.05 -7.62 8.58
C ASP A 115 4.29 -7.50 7.26
N ASP A 116 4.84 -6.84 6.27
CA ASP A 116 4.34 -6.69 4.91
C ASP A 116 4.49 -7.94 4.02
N LYS A 117 5.21 -8.95 4.48
CA LYS A 117 5.30 -10.25 3.79
C LYS A 117 4.00 -11.06 3.86
N TRP A 118 3.17 -10.85 4.87
CA TRP A 118 1.93 -11.58 5.09
C TRP A 118 0.85 -11.11 4.12
N ILE A 119 0.57 -11.90 3.07
CA ILE A 119 -0.32 -11.48 1.97
C ILE A 119 -1.76 -11.30 2.45
N GLN A 120 -2.22 -12.13 3.39
CA GLN A 120 -3.55 -12.02 3.99
C GLN A 120 -3.58 -11.17 5.26
N GLY A 121 -2.46 -10.49 5.57
CA GLY A 121 -2.31 -9.66 6.75
C GLY A 121 -1.76 -10.39 7.97
N GLY A 122 -1.50 -9.62 9.01
CA GLY A 122 -1.00 -10.04 10.31
C GLY A 122 -1.78 -9.38 11.45
N ASP A 123 -1.32 -9.56 12.67
CA ASP A 123 -1.93 -9.07 13.91
C ASP A 123 -1.25 -7.82 14.50
N ASN A 124 -0.14 -7.39 13.92
CA ASN A 124 0.62 -6.24 14.41
C ASN A 124 0.04 -4.91 13.94
N VAL A 125 -0.86 -4.31 14.74
CA VAL A 125 -1.44 -2.97 14.45
C VAL A 125 -0.39 -1.86 14.30
N ASN A 126 0.81 -2.04 14.85
CA ASN A 126 1.91 -1.09 14.76
C ASN A 126 2.88 -1.39 13.61
N ALA A 127 2.53 -2.29 12.70
CA ALA A 127 3.35 -2.56 11.50
C ALA A 127 3.62 -1.28 10.71
N TYR A 128 4.84 -1.17 10.14
CA TYR A 128 5.20 -0.02 9.33
C TYR A 128 4.32 0.09 8.09
N SER A 129 3.83 1.30 7.81
CA SER A 129 3.12 1.64 6.58
C SER A 129 3.35 3.10 6.21
N ILE A 130 3.11 3.43 4.93
CA ILE A 130 3.12 4.79 4.40
C ILE A 130 1.67 5.15 4.04
N TRP A 131 1.27 6.40 4.34
CA TRP A 131 -0.04 6.94 3.96
C TRP A 131 0.05 8.33 3.30
N HIS A 132 1.25 8.82 3.03
CA HIS A 132 1.51 10.12 2.38
C HIS A 132 1.71 9.99 0.86
N TRP A 133 0.88 9.14 0.22
CA TRP A 133 0.98 8.82 -1.20
C TRP A 133 0.83 10.02 -2.13
N HIS A 134 0.16 11.08 -1.67
CA HIS A 134 -0.01 12.33 -2.40
C HIS A 134 1.31 13.07 -2.70
N LEU A 135 2.41 12.65 -2.09
CA LEU A 135 3.75 13.19 -2.34
C LEU A 135 4.57 12.35 -3.31
N ILE A 136 4.23 11.07 -3.51
CA ILE A 136 5.07 10.06 -4.13
C ILE A 136 4.66 9.82 -5.59
N ASP A 137 5.60 9.86 -6.52
CA ASP A 137 5.38 9.52 -7.93
C ASP A 137 5.81 8.08 -8.26
N VAL A 138 6.90 7.61 -7.63
CA VAL A 138 7.48 6.27 -7.82
C VAL A 138 7.83 5.67 -6.47
N PHE A 139 7.42 4.44 -6.23
CA PHE A 139 7.75 3.66 -5.05
C PHE A 139 8.63 2.48 -5.45
N VAL A 140 9.79 2.31 -4.81
CA VAL A 140 10.69 1.18 -5.02
C VAL A 140 10.70 0.34 -3.75
N TYR A 141 10.41 -0.95 -3.87
CA TYR A 141 10.61 -1.88 -2.76
C TYR A 141 12.02 -2.45 -2.83
N PHE A 142 12.77 -2.32 -1.75
CA PHE A 142 14.19 -2.66 -1.68
C PHE A 142 14.47 -3.72 -0.63
N SER A 143 15.32 -4.67 -0.97
CA SER A 143 16.00 -5.59 -0.05
C SER A 143 17.41 -5.91 -0.57
N HIS A 144 18.22 -6.62 0.20
CA HIS A 144 19.55 -7.06 -0.20
C HIS A 144 19.56 -8.45 -0.88
N ASP A 145 18.41 -8.93 -1.35
CA ASP A 145 18.29 -10.17 -2.12
C ASP A 145 18.42 -9.88 -3.63
N LEU A 146 18.93 -10.83 -4.39
CA LEU A 146 19.23 -10.70 -5.83
C LEU A 146 18.07 -10.10 -6.64
N VAL A 147 16.85 -10.62 -6.43
CA VAL A 147 15.62 -10.13 -7.07
C VAL A 147 14.60 -9.83 -5.99
N THR A 148 14.39 -8.56 -5.73
CA THR A 148 13.41 -8.07 -4.77
C THR A 148 12.08 -7.85 -5.45
N LEU A 149 11.10 -8.70 -5.12
CA LEU A 149 9.74 -8.60 -5.62
C LEU A 149 8.89 -7.76 -4.65
N PRO A 150 8.29 -6.65 -5.09
CA PRO A 150 7.44 -5.86 -4.21
C PRO A 150 6.29 -6.72 -3.65
N PRO A 151 6.06 -6.75 -2.33
CA PRO A 151 4.89 -7.41 -1.78
C PRO A 151 3.60 -6.82 -2.35
N VAL A 152 2.63 -7.70 -2.64
CA VAL A 152 1.37 -7.33 -3.29
C VAL A 152 0.61 -6.23 -2.56
N CYS A 153 0.75 -6.15 -1.22
CA CYS A 153 0.13 -5.10 -0.42
C CYS A 153 0.63 -3.70 -0.78
N TRP A 154 1.92 -3.55 -1.07
CA TRP A 154 2.49 -2.28 -1.54
C TRP A 154 2.06 -1.94 -2.97
N ILE A 155 2.03 -2.94 -3.87
CA ILE A 155 1.61 -2.71 -5.26
C ILE A 155 0.16 -2.22 -5.30
N ASN A 156 -0.76 -2.95 -4.66
CA ASN A 156 -2.18 -2.60 -4.64
C ASN A 156 -2.43 -1.20 -4.06
N THR A 157 -1.74 -0.85 -2.98
CA THR A 157 -1.91 0.44 -2.32
C THR A 157 -1.32 1.58 -3.14
N ALA A 158 -0.11 1.43 -3.65
CA ALA A 158 0.52 2.43 -4.51
C ALA A 158 -0.30 2.68 -5.79
N HIS A 159 -0.74 1.63 -6.47
CA HIS A 159 -1.58 1.74 -7.67
C HIS A 159 -2.91 2.42 -7.41
N ARG A 160 -3.57 2.16 -6.26
CA ARG A 160 -4.79 2.86 -5.83
C ARG A 160 -4.58 4.37 -5.75
N HIS A 161 -3.37 4.79 -5.39
CA HIS A 161 -2.98 6.20 -5.33
C HIS A 161 -2.32 6.71 -6.62
N GLY A 162 -2.28 5.91 -7.69
CA GLY A 162 -1.67 6.26 -8.97
C GLY A 162 -0.15 6.31 -8.96
N VAL A 163 0.50 5.67 -7.98
CA VAL A 163 1.96 5.62 -7.79
C VAL A 163 2.51 4.36 -8.47
N LYS A 164 3.58 4.51 -9.26
CA LYS A 164 4.29 3.38 -9.87
C LYS A 164 5.10 2.61 -8.85
N VAL A 165 5.17 1.29 -9.04
CA VAL A 165 5.91 0.39 -8.15
C VAL A 165 7.01 -0.32 -8.92
N LEU A 166 8.24 -0.27 -8.40
CA LEU A 166 9.39 -0.96 -8.95
C LEU A 166 9.92 -2.01 -7.96
N GLY A 167 10.34 -3.15 -8.50
CA GLY A 167 11.21 -4.08 -7.81
C GLY A 167 12.66 -3.64 -7.89
N THR A 168 13.56 -4.39 -7.23
CA THR A 168 15.01 -4.16 -7.30
C THR A 168 15.73 -5.40 -7.77
N PHE A 169 16.62 -5.24 -8.73
CA PHE A 169 17.61 -6.25 -9.08
C PHE A 169 18.96 -5.76 -8.58
N ILE A 170 19.57 -6.50 -7.66
CA ILE A 170 20.79 -6.06 -6.97
C ILE A 170 21.88 -7.12 -7.02
N THR A 171 23.11 -6.67 -7.27
CA THR A 171 24.31 -7.48 -7.12
C THR A 171 25.30 -6.76 -6.21
N GLU A 172 25.64 -7.39 -5.09
CA GLU A 172 26.55 -6.88 -4.08
C GLU A 172 27.56 -7.94 -3.70
N TRP A 173 28.73 -7.53 -3.25
CA TRP A 173 29.79 -8.36 -2.70
C TRP A 173 30.28 -9.47 -3.67
N ASP A 174 30.93 -10.49 -3.13
CA ASP A 174 31.51 -11.61 -3.92
C ASP A 174 30.42 -12.46 -4.60
N GLU A 175 29.28 -12.64 -3.95
CA GLU A 175 28.13 -13.37 -4.51
C GLU A 175 27.54 -12.61 -5.70
N GLY A 176 27.37 -11.30 -5.56
CA GLY A 176 26.88 -10.44 -6.66
C GLY A 176 27.84 -10.44 -7.84
N LYS A 177 29.17 -10.47 -7.59
CA LYS A 177 30.15 -10.61 -8.67
C LYS A 177 30.01 -11.94 -9.39
N ALA A 178 29.87 -13.05 -8.66
CA ALA A 178 29.67 -14.38 -9.27
C ALA A 178 28.37 -14.43 -10.09
N ASN A 179 27.29 -13.79 -9.63
CA ASN A 179 26.04 -13.65 -10.37
C ASN A 179 26.25 -12.83 -11.67
N CYS A 180 27.01 -11.72 -11.61
CA CYS A 180 27.34 -10.94 -12.80
C CYS A 180 28.17 -11.72 -13.81
N ASP A 181 29.12 -12.56 -13.36
CA ASP A 181 29.94 -13.39 -14.24
C ASP A 181 29.10 -14.41 -15.06
N VAL A 182 27.99 -14.89 -14.48
CA VAL A 182 27.05 -15.77 -15.20
C VAL A 182 26.09 -14.95 -16.07
N LEU A 183 25.43 -13.94 -15.53
CA LEU A 183 24.44 -13.12 -16.20
C LEU A 183 25.03 -12.44 -17.45
N LEU A 184 26.24 -11.87 -17.32
CA LEU A 184 26.91 -11.10 -18.36
C LEU A 184 27.90 -11.93 -19.18
N SER A 185 27.86 -13.28 -19.09
CA SER A 185 28.77 -14.18 -19.82
C SER A 185 28.62 -14.08 -21.34
N THR A 186 27.38 -13.93 -21.80
CA THR A 186 27.04 -13.74 -23.21
C THR A 186 25.89 -12.75 -23.37
N LYS A 187 25.71 -12.26 -24.62
CA LYS A 187 24.57 -11.42 -24.96
C LYS A 187 23.24 -12.15 -24.73
N GLU A 188 23.14 -13.39 -25.12
CA GLU A 188 21.94 -14.24 -24.98
C GLU A 188 21.59 -14.48 -23.52
N SER A 189 22.61 -14.68 -22.66
CA SER A 189 22.41 -14.79 -21.22
C SER A 189 21.83 -13.49 -20.64
N ALA A 190 22.43 -12.35 -20.99
CA ALA A 190 21.95 -11.04 -20.56
C ALA A 190 20.48 -10.78 -20.97
N GLN A 191 20.13 -11.08 -22.22
CA GLN A 191 18.76 -10.96 -22.74
C GLN A 191 17.80 -11.91 -22.00
N MET A 192 18.17 -13.17 -21.80
CA MET A 192 17.33 -14.15 -21.12
C MET A 192 16.98 -13.70 -19.69
N TYR A 193 17.97 -13.25 -18.90
CA TYR A 193 17.68 -12.77 -17.54
C TYR A 193 16.86 -11.48 -17.54
N ALA A 194 17.05 -10.57 -18.49
CA ALA A 194 16.21 -9.39 -18.70
C ALA A 194 14.74 -9.78 -18.96
N GLU A 195 14.51 -10.78 -19.82
CA GLU A 195 13.17 -11.32 -20.10
C GLU A 195 12.53 -11.94 -18.86
N ARG A 196 13.31 -12.65 -18.01
CA ARG A 196 12.80 -13.21 -16.74
C ARG A 196 12.34 -12.11 -15.76
N LEU A 197 13.09 -11.01 -15.66
CA LEU A 197 12.67 -9.87 -14.85
C LEU A 197 11.40 -9.21 -15.41
N ALA A 198 11.33 -9.02 -16.73
CA ALA A 198 10.14 -8.45 -17.36
C ALA A 198 8.91 -9.36 -17.16
N GLU A 199 9.05 -10.68 -17.30
CA GLU A 199 7.99 -11.65 -17.04
C GLU A 199 7.45 -11.54 -15.60
N LEU A 200 8.32 -11.45 -14.60
CA LEU A 200 7.92 -11.26 -13.20
C LEU A 200 7.10 -9.98 -13.00
N ALA A 201 7.53 -8.87 -13.56
CA ALA A 201 6.81 -7.60 -13.45
C ALA A 201 5.41 -7.68 -14.07
N VAL A 202 5.28 -8.28 -15.26
CA VAL A 202 4.01 -8.49 -15.97
C VAL A 202 3.07 -9.39 -15.17
N ASP A 203 3.57 -10.54 -14.73
CA ASP A 203 2.72 -11.54 -14.09
C ASP A 203 2.31 -11.17 -12.66
N LEU A 204 3.17 -10.46 -11.92
CA LEU A 204 2.88 -9.99 -10.57
C LEU A 204 2.19 -8.62 -10.55
N GLY A 205 2.26 -7.87 -11.64
CA GLY A 205 1.51 -6.64 -11.85
C GLY A 205 2.15 -5.39 -11.25
N PHE A 206 3.49 -5.24 -11.33
CA PHE A 206 4.21 -4.02 -10.97
C PHE A 206 4.91 -3.37 -12.17
N ASP A 207 5.46 -2.15 -12.03
CA ASP A 207 5.70 -1.25 -13.14
C ASP A 207 7.16 -1.18 -13.60
N GLY A 208 8.05 -1.99 -13.07
CA GLY A 208 9.44 -1.99 -13.55
C GLY A 208 10.49 -2.26 -12.48
N TRP A 209 11.71 -1.79 -12.71
CA TRP A 209 12.87 -2.21 -11.95
C TRP A 209 13.83 -1.07 -11.62
N LEU A 210 14.40 -1.11 -10.41
CA LEU A 210 15.65 -0.44 -10.06
C LEU A 210 16.79 -1.45 -10.27
N ILE A 211 17.75 -1.11 -11.11
CA ILE A 211 18.94 -1.94 -11.39
C ILE A 211 20.10 -1.40 -10.57
N ASN A 212 20.51 -2.17 -9.57
CA ASN A 212 21.56 -1.82 -8.62
C ASN A 212 22.74 -2.79 -8.72
N MET A 213 23.77 -2.44 -9.53
CA MET A 213 24.98 -3.23 -9.73
C MET A 213 26.12 -2.66 -8.87
N GLU A 214 26.29 -3.17 -7.65
CA GLU A 214 27.32 -2.71 -6.70
C GLU A 214 28.51 -3.66 -6.60
N VAL A 215 29.06 -4.04 -7.76
CA VAL A 215 30.28 -4.88 -7.88
C VAL A 215 31.17 -4.36 -8.98
N GLU A 216 32.49 -4.57 -8.84
CA GLU A 216 33.42 -4.27 -9.93
C GLU A 216 33.31 -5.33 -11.03
N LEU A 217 33.19 -4.92 -12.29
CA LEU A 217 33.00 -5.76 -13.46
C LEU A 217 34.27 -5.75 -14.34
N ASP A 218 34.49 -6.85 -15.05
CA ASP A 218 35.48 -6.87 -16.14
C ASP A 218 34.98 -5.91 -17.25
N PRO A 219 35.86 -5.04 -17.81
CA PRO A 219 35.49 -4.15 -18.91
C PRO A 219 34.89 -4.89 -20.13
N ALA A 220 35.24 -6.16 -20.35
CA ALA A 220 34.64 -6.98 -21.39
C ALA A 220 33.13 -7.28 -21.14
N GLN A 221 32.67 -7.26 -19.92
CA GLN A 221 31.28 -7.51 -19.55
C GLN A 221 30.36 -6.29 -19.75
N ILE A 222 30.94 -5.07 -19.90
CA ILE A 222 30.15 -3.82 -19.99
C ILE A 222 29.23 -3.81 -21.22
N SER A 223 29.68 -4.42 -22.33
CA SER A 223 28.82 -4.55 -23.52
C SER A 223 27.56 -5.36 -23.23
N ASN A 224 27.69 -6.48 -22.49
CA ASN A 224 26.58 -7.34 -22.14
C ASN A 224 25.72 -6.71 -21.03
N LEU A 225 26.30 -5.91 -20.11
CA LEU A 225 25.55 -5.13 -19.13
C LEU A 225 24.66 -4.09 -19.82
N LYS A 226 25.19 -3.37 -20.81
CA LYS A 226 24.38 -2.43 -21.60
C LYS A 226 23.26 -3.14 -22.35
N GLU A 227 23.55 -4.31 -22.95
CA GLU A 227 22.52 -5.14 -23.58
C GLU A 227 21.44 -5.58 -22.58
N PHE A 228 21.83 -6.00 -21.38
CA PHE A 228 20.88 -6.37 -20.31
C PHE A 228 19.93 -5.21 -19.97
N VAL A 229 20.44 -4.00 -19.74
CA VAL A 229 19.64 -2.83 -19.37
C VAL A 229 18.76 -2.39 -20.54
N ASP A 230 19.28 -2.30 -21.76
CA ASP A 230 18.55 -1.89 -22.97
C ASP A 230 17.45 -2.90 -23.32
N HIS A 231 17.77 -4.20 -23.29
CA HIS A 231 16.80 -5.27 -23.57
C HIS A 231 15.70 -5.32 -22.51
N LEU A 232 16.05 -5.15 -21.22
CA LEU A 232 15.06 -5.05 -20.14
C LEU A 232 14.14 -3.86 -20.35
N SER A 233 14.69 -2.67 -20.63
CA SER A 233 13.90 -1.46 -20.88
C SER A 233 12.94 -1.64 -22.06
N SER A 234 13.44 -2.15 -23.16
CA SER A 234 12.64 -2.40 -24.38
C SER A 234 11.53 -3.43 -24.14
N THR A 235 11.85 -4.54 -23.44
CA THR A 235 10.89 -5.60 -23.13
C THR A 235 9.81 -5.10 -22.15
N MET A 236 10.21 -4.36 -21.15
CA MET A 236 9.26 -3.74 -20.19
C MET A 236 8.32 -2.77 -20.89
N HIS A 237 8.83 -1.85 -21.74
CA HIS A 237 7.98 -0.88 -22.45
C HIS A 237 6.99 -1.55 -23.39
N SER A 238 7.37 -2.66 -24.04
CA SER A 238 6.46 -3.40 -24.93
C SER A 238 5.38 -4.16 -24.18
N SER A 239 5.67 -4.62 -22.95
CA SER A 239 4.79 -5.48 -22.15
C SER A 239 3.94 -4.72 -21.15
N VAL A 240 4.49 -3.65 -20.55
CA VAL A 240 3.84 -2.80 -19.54
C VAL A 240 3.96 -1.34 -19.98
N PRO A 241 2.92 -0.77 -20.62
CA PRO A 241 2.95 0.61 -21.09
C PRO A 241 3.25 1.61 -19.95
N GLY A 242 4.29 2.44 -20.16
CA GLY A 242 4.74 3.42 -19.17
C GLY A 242 5.55 2.83 -18.02
N SER A 243 6.03 1.59 -18.13
CA SER A 243 6.98 0.99 -17.19
C SER A 243 8.25 1.83 -17.04
N GLN A 244 9.01 1.56 -15.99
CA GLN A 244 10.23 2.29 -15.67
C GLN A 244 11.36 1.33 -15.37
N VAL A 245 12.51 1.52 -16.01
CA VAL A 245 13.77 0.87 -15.65
C VAL A 245 14.73 1.99 -15.23
N LEU A 246 15.14 1.98 -13.97
CA LEU A 246 16.04 2.99 -13.41
C LEU A 246 17.40 2.39 -13.13
N TRP A 247 18.44 3.11 -13.47
CA TRP A 247 19.83 2.76 -13.17
C TRP A 247 20.25 3.40 -11.84
N TYR A 248 20.85 2.63 -10.93
CA TYR A 248 21.50 3.20 -9.75
C TYR A 248 22.96 3.57 -10.05
N ASP A 249 23.37 4.73 -9.58
CA ASP A 249 24.74 5.27 -9.73
C ASP A 249 25.74 4.49 -8.89
N SER A 250 26.38 3.49 -9.48
CA SER A 250 27.36 2.59 -8.85
C SER A 250 28.47 2.16 -9.81
N VAL A 251 28.21 1.23 -10.73
CA VAL A 251 29.19 0.80 -11.74
C VAL A 251 29.28 1.83 -12.86
N THR A 252 30.53 2.19 -13.20
CA THR A 252 30.83 3.09 -14.33
C THR A 252 30.95 2.34 -15.64
N ILE A 253 30.97 3.08 -16.75
CA ILE A 253 31.18 2.52 -18.10
C ILE A 253 32.54 1.79 -18.26
N ASP A 254 33.48 2.02 -17.35
CA ASP A 254 34.79 1.33 -17.32
C ASP A 254 34.76 0.06 -16.43
N GLY A 255 33.59 -0.34 -15.91
CA GLY A 255 33.43 -1.50 -15.05
C GLY A 255 33.82 -1.28 -13.58
N LYS A 256 34.19 -0.08 -13.19
CA LYS A 256 34.62 0.23 -11.83
C LYS A 256 33.43 0.52 -10.93
N LEU A 257 33.42 -0.02 -9.71
CA LEU A 257 32.50 0.37 -8.69
C LEU A 257 32.94 1.71 -8.08
N ASN A 258 32.37 2.80 -8.56
CA ASN A 258 32.72 4.15 -8.16
C ASN A 258 31.53 5.10 -8.29
N TRP A 259 30.84 5.37 -7.19
CA TRP A 259 29.71 6.27 -7.16
C TRP A 259 30.11 7.67 -7.59
N GLN A 260 29.41 8.20 -8.58
CA GLN A 260 29.69 9.50 -9.17
C GLN A 260 29.01 10.65 -8.41
N ASP A 261 27.94 10.33 -7.66
CA ASP A 261 27.11 11.29 -6.91
C ASP A 261 26.48 12.40 -7.80
N GLN A 262 26.52 12.23 -9.10
CA GLN A 262 25.99 13.11 -10.15
C GLN A 262 25.84 12.36 -11.47
N LEU A 263 25.05 12.89 -12.38
CA LEU A 263 25.06 12.43 -13.76
C LEU A 263 26.29 13.03 -14.48
N ASN A 264 27.14 12.16 -15.05
CA ASN A 264 28.32 12.55 -15.81
C ASN A 264 28.64 11.53 -16.90
N GLU A 265 29.77 11.68 -17.60
CA GLU A 265 30.18 10.83 -18.70
C GLU A 265 30.38 9.34 -18.28
N SER A 266 30.70 9.08 -17.01
CA SER A 266 30.96 7.71 -16.52
C SER A 266 29.68 6.88 -16.32
N ASN A 267 28.52 7.49 -16.09
CA ASN A 267 27.23 6.81 -15.86
C ASN A 267 26.15 7.21 -16.89
N LYS A 268 26.35 8.30 -17.66
CA LYS A 268 25.43 8.72 -18.71
C LYS A 268 25.13 7.61 -19.76
N PRO A 269 26.08 6.76 -20.19
CA PRO A 269 25.77 5.69 -21.14
C PRO A 269 24.74 4.67 -20.66
N PHE A 270 24.54 4.50 -19.34
CA PHE A 270 23.45 3.71 -18.76
C PHE A 270 22.16 4.52 -18.68
N PHE A 271 22.24 5.80 -18.28
CA PHE A 271 21.10 6.71 -18.27
C PHE A 271 20.44 6.85 -19.64
N ASP A 272 21.23 6.84 -20.73
CA ASP A 272 20.71 7.02 -22.09
C ASP A 272 19.91 5.82 -22.62
N ILE A 273 20.08 4.62 -22.05
CA ILE A 273 19.41 3.37 -22.47
C ILE A 273 18.31 2.90 -21.52
N CYS A 274 17.98 3.69 -20.49
CA CYS A 274 16.91 3.41 -19.54
C CYS A 274 16.08 4.66 -19.23
N ASP A 275 15.10 4.56 -18.34
CA ASP A 275 14.14 5.62 -18.05
C ASP A 275 14.64 6.69 -17.09
N GLY A 276 15.73 6.44 -16.37
CA GLY A 276 16.28 7.42 -15.46
C GLY A 276 17.43 6.88 -14.61
N ILE A 277 18.00 7.76 -13.81
CA ILE A 277 19.09 7.42 -12.91
C ILE A 277 18.75 7.82 -11.46
N PHE A 278 18.95 6.88 -10.53
CA PHE A 278 18.99 7.14 -9.10
C PHE A 278 20.45 7.44 -8.73
N VAL A 279 20.73 8.73 -8.53
CA VAL A 279 22.08 9.21 -8.17
C VAL A 279 22.33 8.92 -6.69
N ASN A 280 23.50 8.40 -6.35
CA ASN A 280 23.90 8.17 -4.96
C ASN A 280 23.84 9.47 -4.12
N TYR A 281 23.81 9.39 -2.80
CA TYR A 281 23.40 10.46 -1.88
C TYR A 281 24.53 11.29 -1.29
N THR A 282 25.81 11.06 -1.66
CA THR A 282 26.97 11.84 -1.15
C THR A 282 27.30 13.06 -2.04
N TRP A 283 26.35 13.58 -2.79
CA TRP A 283 26.49 14.67 -3.71
C TRP A 283 26.74 16.03 -3.01
N LYS A 284 27.36 16.97 -3.76
CA LYS A 284 27.63 18.34 -3.34
C LYS A 284 26.53 19.30 -3.82
N GLU A 285 26.44 20.48 -3.22
CA GLU A 285 25.37 21.47 -3.46
C GLU A 285 25.15 21.82 -4.94
N ASP A 286 26.21 21.82 -5.76
CA ASP A 286 26.13 22.15 -7.19
C ASP A 286 25.85 20.94 -8.10
N TYR A 287 25.91 19.70 -7.59
CA TYR A 287 25.73 18.48 -8.39
C TYR A 287 24.34 18.32 -9.00
N PRO A 288 23.23 18.70 -8.32
CA PRO A 288 21.91 18.69 -8.95
C PRO A 288 21.84 19.57 -10.20
N ARG A 289 22.47 20.77 -10.14
CA ARG A 289 22.54 21.69 -11.28
C ARG A 289 23.39 21.14 -12.44
N ILE A 290 24.52 20.52 -12.10
CA ILE A 290 25.41 19.89 -13.10
C ILE A 290 24.67 18.73 -13.77
N SER A 291 24.05 17.87 -12.99
CA SER A 291 23.28 16.72 -13.49
C SER A 291 22.12 17.14 -14.39
N ALA A 292 21.39 18.21 -14.03
CA ALA A 292 20.34 18.78 -14.86
C ALA A 292 20.90 19.25 -16.24
N ALA A 293 22.06 19.91 -16.24
CA ALA A 293 22.69 20.38 -17.47
C ALA A 293 23.15 19.23 -18.38
N VAL A 294 23.66 18.14 -17.81
CA VAL A 294 24.08 16.93 -18.55
C VAL A 294 22.87 16.17 -19.09
N ALA A 295 21.76 16.09 -18.33
CA ALA A 295 20.54 15.41 -18.73
C ALA A 295 19.74 16.16 -19.80
N GLY A 296 19.85 17.51 -19.87
CA GLY A 296 19.10 18.34 -20.80
C GLY A 296 17.58 18.22 -20.60
N ASP A 297 16.87 17.87 -21.66
CA ASP A 297 15.39 17.72 -21.61
C ASP A 297 14.93 16.57 -20.70
N ARG A 298 15.83 15.64 -20.35
CA ARG A 298 15.56 14.52 -19.43
C ARG A 298 15.91 14.83 -17.96
N LYS A 299 16.03 16.10 -17.57
CA LYS A 299 16.40 16.49 -16.19
C LYS A 299 15.47 15.92 -15.10
N PHE A 300 14.20 15.66 -15.41
CA PHE A 300 13.25 15.04 -14.48
C PHE A 300 13.44 13.53 -14.32
N ASP A 301 14.24 12.90 -15.18
CA ASP A 301 14.63 11.49 -15.07
C ASP A 301 15.90 11.30 -14.19
N VAL A 302 16.45 12.40 -13.65
CA VAL A 302 17.55 12.39 -12.68
C VAL A 302 16.99 12.50 -11.28
N TYR A 303 17.12 11.45 -10.50
CA TYR A 303 16.65 11.37 -9.13
C TYR A 303 17.83 11.50 -8.17
N MET A 304 17.99 12.66 -7.54
CA MET A 304 19.08 12.91 -6.56
C MET A 304 18.78 12.20 -5.25
N GLY A 305 19.67 11.32 -4.83
CA GLY A 305 19.48 10.47 -3.65
C GLY A 305 19.56 11.21 -2.33
N ILE A 306 18.73 10.83 -1.37
CA ILE A 306 18.73 11.33 0.02
C ILE A 306 18.65 10.11 0.92
N ASP A 307 19.71 9.81 1.69
CA ASP A 307 19.68 8.77 2.70
C ASP A 307 19.09 9.31 4.01
N VAL A 308 17.92 8.80 4.39
CA VAL A 308 17.24 9.28 5.62
C VAL A 308 18.01 8.90 6.88
N PHE A 309 18.80 7.82 6.88
CA PHE A 309 19.68 7.49 8.01
C PHE A 309 20.86 8.47 8.19
N GLY A 310 21.12 9.31 7.20
CA GLY A 310 22.14 10.36 7.28
C GLY A 310 23.58 9.89 7.06
N ARG A 311 23.76 8.79 6.31
CA ARG A 311 25.08 8.22 5.98
C ARG A 311 25.78 9.05 4.89
N ASN A 312 26.38 10.17 5.29
CA ASN A 312 27.04 11.15 4.43
C ASN A 312 26.14 11.86 3.39
N THR A 313 24.84 11.81 3.54
CA THR A 313 23.88 12.51 2.66
C THR A 313 23.93 14.01 2.90
N TYR A 314 23.64 14.79 1.85
CA TYR A 314 23.57 16.26 1.96
C TYR A 314 22.52 16.68 3.01
N GLY A 315 22.88 17.63 3.88
CA GLY A 315 22.02 18.09 4.98
C GLY A 315 21.96 17.16 6.19
N GLY A 316 22.55 15.95 6.12
CA GLY A 316 22.66 15.00 7.23
C GLY A 316 21.47 14.05 7.42
N GLY A 317 20.49 14.06 6.52
CA GLY A 317 19.33 13.14 6.58
C GLY A 317 18.49 13.29 7.84
N GLN A 318 17.88 12.21 8.32
CA GLN A 318 17.06 12.17 9.53
C GLN A 318 15.95 13.25 9.47
N TRP A 319 15.78 14.04 10.52
CA TRP A 319 14.86 15.18 10.55
C TRP A 319 15.25 16.31 9.59
N ASN A 320 16.46 16.31 9.04
CA ASN A 320 16.96 17.31 8.07
C ASN A 320 16.91 16.82 6.61
N ALA A 321 16.27 15.70 6.31
CA ALA A 321 16.12 15.20 4.92
C ALA A 321 15.51 16.26 3.98
N ASN A 322 14.64 17.13 4.51
CA ASN A 322 14.04 18.26 3.78
C ASN A 322 15.06 19.31 3.32
N VAL A 323 16.23 19.45 3.97
CA VAL A 323 17.29 20.40 3.56
C VAL A 323 17.85 20.00 2.19
N ALA A 324 18.05 18.71 1.95
CA ALA A 324 18.45 18.20 0.64
C ALA A 324 17.35 18.44 -0.42
N LEU A 325 16.07 18.22 -0.07
CA LEU A 325 14.94 18.49 -0.97
C LEU A 325 14.87 19.95 -1.42
N ASP A 326 15.19 20.90 -0.55
CA ASP A 326 15.20 22.34 -0.89
C ASP A 326 16.26 22.66 -1.96
N VAL A 327 17.44 22.03 -1.91
CA VAL A 327 18.49 22.21 -2.94
C VAL A 327 18.06 21.55 -4.25
N ILE A 328 17.55 20.32 -4.20
CA ILE A 328 17.08 19.58 -5.38
C ILE A 328 15.96 20.37 -6.09
N ARG A 329 14.99 20.88 -5.32
CA ARG A 329 13.87 21.69 -5.82
C ARG A 329 14.35 22.95 -6.54
N LYS A 330 15.33 23.66 -5.98
CA LYS A 330 15.89 24.89 -6.58
C LYS A 330 16.53 24.64 -7.95
N ASN A 331 17.03 23.44 -8.18
CA ASN A 331 17.67 23.03 -9.43
C ASN A 331 16.71 22.31 -10.38
N ASP A 332 15.44 22.16 -10.01
CA ASP A 332 14.34 21.61 -10.80
C ASP A 332 14.67 20.22 -11.39
N VAL A 333 15.24 19.35 -10.55
CA VAL A 333 15.44 17.90 -10.82
C VAL A 333 14.62 17.06 -9.85
N SER A 334 14.51 15.78 -10.10
CA SER A 334 13.78 14.83 -9.26
C SER A 334 14.58 14.41 -8.02
N ALA A 335 13.91 13.92 -7.01
CA ALA A 335 14.50 13.44 -5.76
C ALA A 335 14.19 11.96 -5.52
N ALA A 336 15.12 11.23 -4.91
CA ALA A 336 14.94 9.87 -4.42
C ALA A 336 15.21 9.82 -2.91
N ILE A 337 14.18 9.57 -2.12
CA ILE A 337 14.27 9.38 -0.67
C ILE A 337 14.54 7.91 -0.40
N PHE A 338 15.70 7.59 0.15
CA PHE A 338 16.09 6.24 0.54
C PHE A 338 15.83 5.98 2.01
N ALA A 339 15.16 4.87 2.34
CA ALA A 339 14.91 4.35 3.68
C ALA A 339 14.12 5.30 4.62
N PRO A 340 12.93 5.83 4.24
CA PRO A 340 12.11 6.66 5.12
C PRO A 340 11.55 5.87 6.33
N GLY A 341 11.67 4.54 6.33
CA GLY A 341 11.42 3.67 7.48
C GLY A 341 12.27 4.02 8.71
N TRP A 342 13.29 4.85 8.55
CA TRP A 342 14.11 5.38 9.65
C TRP A 342 13.27 5.87 10.85
N VAL A 343 12.15 6.56 10.61
CA VAL A 343 11.25 7.06 11.67
C VAL A 343 10.77 5.92 12.56
N TYR A 344 10.40 4.81 11.95
CA TYR A 344 9.91 3.61 12.64
C TYR A 344 11.04 2.80 13.28
N GLU A 345 12.10 2.50 12.54
CA GLU A 345 13.22 1.68 12.98
C GLU A 345 13.96 2.30 14.17
N THR A 346 14.05 3.63 14.21
CA THR A 346 14.71 4.38 15.29
C THR A 346 13.75 4.80 16.39
N LYS A 347 12.46 4.41 16.30
CA LYS A 347 11.43 4.67 17.32
C LYS A 347 11.35 6.16 17.69
N GLN A 348 11.17 7.01 16.69
CA GLN A 348 11.10 8.45 16.92
C GLN A 348 9.90 8.84 17.80
N PRO A 349 10.12 9.71 18.83
CA PRO A 349 9.06 10.13 19.74
C PRO A 349 8.05 11.09 19.05
N PRO A 350 6.83 11.28 19.62
CA PRO A 350 6.29 10.61 20.82
C PRO A 350 5.77 9.19 20.53
N ASP A 351 5.33 8.92 19.32
CA ASP A 351 4.85 7.66 18.78
C ASP A 351 5.05 7.65 17.27
N PHE A 352 4.93 6.48 16.66
CA PHE A 352 5.21 6.29 15.24
C PHE A 352 4.32 7.16 14.33
N GLU A 353 3.02 7.24 14.59
CA GLU A 353 2.09 7.97 13.74
C GLU A 353 2.36 9.48 13.77
N THR A 354 2.52 10.04 14.96
CA THR A 354 2.85 11.46 15.14
C THR A 354 4.20 11.81 14.52
N ALA A 355 5.22 10.97 14.76
CA ALA A 355 6.56 11.19 14.21
C ALA A 355 6.57 11.08 12.67
N GLN A 356 5.86 10.08 12.12
CA GLN A 356 5.72 9.89 10.67
C GLN A 356 5.04 11.10 10.01
N ASN A 357 3.90 11.53 10.55
CA ASN A 357 3.19 12.71 10.05
C ASN A 357 4.07 13.96 10.11
N SER A 358 4.82 14.15 11.20
CA SER A 358 5.73 15.29 11.35
C SER A 358 6.87 15.27 10.33
N TRP A 359 7.47 14.08 10.11
CA TRP A 359 8.56 13.92 9.17
C TRP A 359 8.10 14.16 7.72
N TRP A 360 6.98 13.53 7.33
CA TRP A 360 6.41 13.73 5.99
C TRP A 360 5.90 15.15 5.77
N GLY A 361 5.45 15.83 6.81
CA GLY A 361 5.08 17.24 6.73
C GLY A 361 6.28 18.15 6.42
N LEU A 362 7.49 17.83 6.90
CA LEU A 362 8.72 18.54 6.47
C LEU A 362 9.02 18.27 5.00
N VAL A 363 8.84 17.03 4.52
CA VAL A 363 8.98 16.67 3.11
C VAL A 363 7.98 17.47 2.27
N GLU A 364 6.70 17.47 2.63
CA GLU A 364 5.63 18.19 1.94
C GLU A 364 5.94 19.68 1.79
N LYS A 365 6.32 20.33 2.89
CA LYS A 365 6.66 21.76 2.93
C LYS A 365 7.83 22.09 2.01
N SER A 366 8.87 21.27 1.99
CA SER A 366 10.06 21.51 1.16
C SER A 366 9.83 21.10 -0.29
N TRP A 367 9.15 19.99 -0.57
CA TRP A 367 8.91 19.53 -1.94
C TRP A 367 7.91 20.40 -2.68
N GLY A 368 6.78 20.74 -2.03
CA GLY A 368 5.79 21.70 -2.51
C GLY A 368 4.97 21.23 -3.73
N ILE A 369 4.97 19.93 -4.03
CA ILE A 369 4.13 19.32 -5.06
C ILE A 369 3.23 18.28 -4.40
N LEU A 370 1.93 18.45 -4.57
CA LEU A 370 0.93 17.45 -4.23
C LEU A 370 0.40 16.82 -5.52
N ARG A 371 0.20 15.52 -5.50
CA ARG A 371 -0.42 14.82 -6.63
C ARG A 371 -1.93 14.91 -6.55
N ASN A 372 -2.55 15.16 -7.68
CA ASN A 372 -3.98 15.03 -7.83
C ASN A 372 -4.36 13.56 -8.01
N PHE A 373 -5.44 13.12 -7.38
CA PHE A 373 -6.06 11.88 -7.78
C PHE A 373 -6.65 12.05 -9.19
N SER A 374 -6.29 11.16 -10.10
CA SER A 374 -6.85 11.11 -11.45
C SER A 374 -7.19 9.67 -11.78
N GLY A 375 -8.41 9.28 -11.57
CA GLY A 375 -8.91 7.95 -11.87
C GLY A 375 -10.35 8.01 -12.37
N PRO A 376 -10.82 6.95 -13.06
CA PRO A 376 -12.21 6.87 -13.45
C PRO A 376 -13.11 6.73 -12.21
N LEU A 377 -14.35 7.21 -12.32
CA LEU A 377 -15.38 6.87 -11.34
C LEU A 377 -15.82 5.41 -11.52
N PRO A 378 -16.23 4.72 -10.45
CA PRO A 378 -16.45 5.22 -9.10
C PRO A 378 -15.16 5.39 -8.27
N LEU A 379 -15.13 6.41 -7.43
CA LEU A 379 -14.18 6.55 -6.34
C LEU A 379 -14.84 6.11 -5.04
N TYR A 380 -14.21 5.18 -4.33
CA TYR A 380 -14.59 4.78 -2.97
C TYR A 380 -13.37 4.87 -2.05
N THR A 381 -13.56 5.45 -0.89
CA THR A 381 -12.60 5.37 0.21
C THR A 381 -13.31 5.31 1.56
N ASN A 382 -12.80 4.45 2.42
CA ASN A 382 -13.15 4.37 3.85
C ASN A 382 -12.03 4.94 4.74
N PHE A 383 -11.00 5.58 4.15
CA PHE A 383 -9.85 6.17 4.84
C PHE A 383 -9.03 5.18 5.68
N ASP A 384 -9.23 3.87 5.46
CA ASP A 384 -8.52 2.82 6.16
C ASP A 384 -7.01 2.93 5.89
N GLN A 385 -6.18 2.86 6.92
CA GLN A 385 -4.72 2.83 6.80
C GLN A 385 -4.16 1.41 6.61
N GLY A 386 -5.02 0.40 6.46
CA GLY A 386 -4.60 -1.00 6.35
C GLY A 386 -4.15 -1.58 7.69
N ARG A 387 -4.68 -1.08 8.80
CA ARG A 387 -4.40 -1.54 10.16
C ARG A 387 -5.51 -1.06 11.12
N GLY A 388 -5.66 -1.73 12.24
CA GLY A 388 -6.66 -1.31 13.21
C GLY A 388 -6.79 -2.26 14.39
N TYR A 389 -7.64 -1.87 15.32
CA TYR A 389 -7.97 -2.64 16.52
C TYR A 389 -9.29 -3.41 16.35
N HIS A 390 -9.98 -3.23 15.25
CA HIS A 390 -11.24 -3.87 14.89
C HIS A 390 -11.41 -3.84 13.38
N ILE A 391 -12.36 -4.61 12.85
CA ILE A 391 -12.84 -4.52 11.47
C ILE A 391 -14.34 -4.36 11.50
N SER A 392 -14.87 -3.37 10.79
CA SER A 392 -16.29 -3.15 10.59
C SER A 392 -16.70 -3.32 9.13
N VAL A 393 -17.94 -3.74 8.93
CA VAL A 393 -18.60 -3.85 7.61
C VAL A 393 -19.99 -3.26 7.75
N ASP A 394 -20.30 -2.21 6.98
CA ASP A 394 -21.56 -1.44 7.04
C ASP A 394 -21.99 -1.02 8.47
N GLY A 395 -21.03 -0.49 9.20
CA GLY A 395 -21.24 -0.02 10.57
C GLY A 395 -21.32 -1.11 11.65
N ASN A 396 -21.21 -2.40 11.26
CA ASN A 396 -21.20 -3.52 12.21
C ASN A 396 -19.77 -3.99 12.46
N SER A 397 -19.33 -4.11 13.72
CA SER A 397 -18.07 -4.78 14.05
C SER A 397 -18.18 -6.27 13.70
N VAL A 398 -17.25 -6.77 12.87
CA VAL A 398 -17.17 -8.18 12.48
C VAL A 398 -15.95 -8.88 13.07
N SER A 399 -14.97 -8.12 13.57
CA SER A 399 -13.80 -8.59 14.32
C SER A 399 -13.32 -7.49 15.25
N ASP A 400 -13.00 -7.86 16.50
CA ASP A 400 -12.41 -6.96 17.52
C ASP A 400 -10.91 -7.30 17.74
N ALA A 401 -10.30 -8.08 16.84
CA ALA A 401 -8.88 -8.39 16.88
C ALA A 401 -8.04 -7.28 16.23
N THR A 402 -6.83 -7.09 16.75
CA THR A 402 -5.82 -6.25 16.08
C THR A 402 -5.41 -6.87 14.75
N TRP A 403 -5.15 -6.03 13.76
CA TRP A 403 -4.78 -6.50 12.43
C TRP A 403 -3.94 -5.47 11.66
N CYS A 404 -3.20 -5.95 10.68
CA CYS A 404 -2.56 -5.15 9.64
C CYS A 404 -2.61 -5.88 8.29
N ASN A 405 -2.98 -5.16 7.24
CA ASN A 405 -2.88 -5.56 5.84
C ASN A 405 -2.88 -4.31 4.96
N ILE A 406 -1.72 -3.93 4.46
CA ILE A 406 -1.54 -2.71 3.66
C ILE A 406 -2.44 -2.73 2.41
N SER A 407 -2.74 -3.90 1.82
CA SER A 407 -3.68 -4.02 0.70
C SER A 407 -5.10 -3.52 1.00
N CYS A 408 -5.48 -3.46 2.28
CA CYS A 408 -6.78 -2.94 2.71
C CYS A 408 -6.80 -1.42 2.83
N GLN A 409 -5.65 -0.76 2.70
CA GLN A 409 -5.56 0.70 2.76
C GLN A 409 -6.46 1.33 1.69
N GLY A 410 -7.41 2.16 2.13
CA GLY A 410 -8.24 2.98 1.25
C GLY A 410 -7.45 4.15 0.66
N PHE A 411 -8.06 4.89 -0.25
CA PHE A 411 -7.49 6.16 -0.71
C PHE A 411 -7.35 7.10 0.48
N GLN A 412 -6.13 7.63 0.71
CA GLN A 412 -5.83 8.40 1.92
C GLN A 412 -6.21 9.87 1.81
N PRO A 413 -6.74 10.47 2.88
CA PRO A 413 -7.06 11.89 2.88
C PRO A 413 -5.80 12.74 2.96
N LEU A 414 -5.90 13.97 2.44
CA LEU A 414 -4.91 15.02 2.63
C LEU A 414 -5.06 15.58 4.05
N LEU A 415 -4.33 15.03 4.99
CA LEU A 415 -4.28 15.56 6.36
C LEU A 415 -2.99 16.38 6.50
N GLU A 416 -3.12 17.70 6.42
CA GLU A 416 -2.01 18.60 6.74
C GLU A 416 -1.54 18.38 8.17
N LEU A 417 -0.28 18.71 8.44
CA LEU A 417 0.28 18.73 9.79
C LEU A 417 -0.70 19.37 10.77
N ALA A 418 -0.92 18.68 11.89
CA ALA A 418 -1.79 19.19 12.95
C ALA A 418 -1.27 20.58 13.41
N ASP A 419 -2.03 21.63 13.12
CA ASP A 419 -1.77 22.94 13.67
C ASP A 419 -2.49 23.02 15.03
N PRO A 420 -1.75 23.10 16.13
CA PRO A 420 -2.35 23.16 17.47
C PRO A 420 -3.21 24.40 17.69
N THR A 421 -3.11 25.42 16.82
CA THR A 421 -3.92 26.65 16.88
C THR A 421 -5.32 26.45 16.29
N ASN A 422 -5.56 25.37 15.53
CA ASN A 422 -6.87 25.07 14.97
C ASN A 422 -7.87 24.68 16.08
N SER A 423 -9.07 25.26 16.02
CA SER A 423 -10.16 24.96 16.96
C SER A 423 -10.65 23.52 16.85
N ILE A 424 -10.50 22.88 15.69
CA ILE A 424 -10.82 21.48 15.42
C ILE A 424 -9.53 20.78 14.98
N GLN A 425 -9.19 19.69 15.65
CA GLN A 425 -8.14 18.76 15.27
C GLN A 425 -8.72 17.66 14.37
N VAL A 426 -8.01 17.33 13.31
CA VAL A 426 -8.40 16.31 12.32
C VAL A 426 -7.34 15.21 12.29
N THR A 427 -7.75 13.98 12.61
CA THR A 427 -6.85 12.82 12.70
C THR A 427 -7.54 11.57 12.17
N ILE A 428 -6.77 10.53 11.85
CA ILE A 428 -7.32 9.18 11.68
C ILE A 428 -7.45 8.54 13.06
N ASP A 429 -8.60 7.95 13.33
CA ASP A 429 -8.85 7.19 14.56
C ASP A 429 -9.04 5.72 14.20
N LEU A 430 -8.25 4.84 14.83
CA LEU A 430 -8.25 3.40 14.62
C LEU A 430 -8.96 2.63 15.75
N LYS A 431 -9.43 3.33 16.79
CA LYS A 431 -10.01 2.73 18.00
C LYS A 431 -11.54 2.86 18.06
N GLU A 432 -12.06 4.00 17.61
CA GLU A 432 -13.50 4.20 17.54
C GLU A 432 -14.11 3.33 16.44
N ALA A 433 -15.25 2.68 16.74
CA ALA A 433 -15.91 1.78 15.77
C ALA A 433 -16.14 2.45 14.42
N SER A 434 -15.54 1.90 13.37
CA SER A 434 -15.59 2.43 12.01
C SER A 434 -16.91 2.07 11.29
N PHE A 435 -17.21 2.78 10.21
CA PHE A 435 -18.28 2.36 9.30
C PHE A 435 -17.84 1.16 8.45
N SER A 436 -16.61 1.20 7.94
CA SER A 436 -16.02 0.12 7.13
C SER A 436 -14.51 0.07 7.34
N GLY A 437 -13.94 -1.13 7.45
CA GLY A 437 -12.52 -1.33 7.73
C GLY A 437 -12.16 -1.03 9.19
N GLY A 438 -10.98 -0.47 9.44
CA GLY A 438 -10.41 -0.28 10.77
C GLY A 438 -10.25 1.17 11.21
N GLY A 439 -10.62 2.18 10.39
CA GLY A 439 -10.37 3.58 10.71
C GLY A 439 -11.44 4.56 10.26
N ASN A 440 -11.36 5.79 10.79
CA ASN A 440 -12.25 6.91 10.46
C ASN A 440 -11.44 8.21 10.45
N ILE A 441 -11.93 9.25 9.76
CA ILE A 441 -11.45 10.62 10.02
C ILE A 441 -12.24 11.20 11.19
N THR A 442 -11.53 11.61 12.24
CA THR A 442 -12.09 12.23 13.44
C THR A 442 -11.88 13.73 13.40
N PHE A 443 -12.96 14.47 13.71
CA PHE A 443 -12.99 15.91 13.89
C PHE A 443 -13.35 16.20 15.34
N LYS A 444 -12.39 16.67 16.13
CA LYS A 444 -12.56 16.90 17.58
C LYS A 444 -12.01 18.24 18.01
N GLY A 445 -12.75 18.99 18.82
CA GLY A 445 -12.30 20.27 19.34
C GLY A 445 -13.42 21.14 19.84
N SER A 446 -13.31 22.45 19.61
CA SER A 446 -14.32 23.44 20.00
C SER A 446 -14.80 24.20 18.77
N LEU A 447 -16.11 24.34 18.63
CA LEU A 447 -16.75 25.11 17.58
C LEU A 447 -17.89 25.94 18.16
N GLU A 448 -17.84 27.27 17.96
CA GLU A 448 -18.89 28.18 18.44
C GLU A 448 -20.08 28.15 17.48
N LYS A 449 -21.24 28.56 18.00
CA LYS A 449 -22.45 28.75 17.20
C LYS A 449 -22.18 29.78 16.09
N GLN A 450 -22.78 29.57 14.90
CA GLN A 450 -22.67 30.45 13.74
C GLN A 450 -21.25 30.48 13.10
N THR A 451 -20.31 29.63 13.57
CA THR A 451 -19.02 29.41 12.95
C THR A 451 -18.98 28.06 12.25
N TYR A 452 -18.03 27.88 11.37
CA TYR A 452 -17.72 26.59 10.76
C TYR A 452 -16.21 26.42 10.65
N PHE A 453 -15.78 25.15 10.63
CA PHE A 453 -14.40 24.77 10.35
C PHE A 453 -14.40 23.95 9.05
N GLU A 454 -13.41 24.18 8.21
CA GLU A 454 -13.27 23.52 6.93
C GLU A 454 -11.90 22.90 6.79
N ARG A 455 -11.85 21.64 6.28
CA ARG A 455 -10.61 20.93 5.99
C ARG A 455 -10.71 20.23 4.65
N LYS A 456 -9.78 20.50 3.73
CA LYS A 456 -9.64 19.73 2.49
C LYS A 456 -9.25 18.30 2.83
N ILE A 457 -9.98 17.33 2.29
CA ILE A 457 -9.75 15.90 2.51
C ILE A 457 -9.31 15.17 1.24
N LEU A 458 -9.81 15.58 0.08
CA LEU A 458 -9.46 14.97 -1.22
C LEU A 458 -9.20 16.07 -2.26
N GLN A 459 -8.25 15.79 -3.16
CA GLN A 459 -7.94 16.62 -4.31
C GLN A 459 -7.77 15.76 -5.55
N GLY A 460 -8.41 16.16 -6.66
CA GLY A 460 -8.38 15.36 -7.89
C GLY A 460 -8.84 16.15 -9.10
N GLU A 461 -8.95 15.48 -10.22
CA GLU A 461 -9.48 16.00 -11.48
C GLU A 461 -10.55 15.04 -12.01
N PHE A 462 -11.78 15.21 -11.51
CA PHE A 462 -12.92 14.40 -11.94
C PHE A 462 -13.73 15.17 -12.98
N LEU A 463 -13.54 14.80 -14.25
CA LEU A 463 -14.33 15.36 -15.35
C LEU A 463 -15.78 14.88 -15.22
N LEU A 464 -16.70 15.83 -15.21
CA LEU A 464 -18.11 15.56 -15.09
C LEU A 464 -18.75 15.50 -16.49
N GLY A 465 -19.44 14.39 -16.75
CA GLY A 465 -20.27 14.21 -17.94
C GLY A 465 -21.62 14.92 -17.83
N GLU A 466 -22.52 14.57 -18.74
CA GLU A 466 -23.91 15.08 -18.74
C GLU A 466 -24.76 14.48 -17.62
N ASP A 467 -24.43 13.26 -17.16
CA ASP A 467 -25.17 12.56 -16.14
C ASP A 467 -24.85 13.08 -14.73
N PRO A 468 -25.84 13.09 -13.82
CA PRO A 468 -25.62 13.46 -12.43
C PRO A 468 -24.59 12.54 -11.76
N ILE A 469 -23.81 13.11 -10.85
CA ILE A 469 -22.89 12.37 -9.98
C ILE A 469 -23.54 12.16 -8.63
N HIS A 470 -23.47 10.94 -8.12
CA HIS A 470 -23.90 10.57 -6.79
C HIS A 470 -22.74 10.70 -5.81
N PHE A 471 -23.00 11.39 -4.70
CA PHE A 471 -22.16 11.47 -3.52
C PHE A 471 -22.81 10.73 -2.38
N ILE A 472 -22.10 9.75 -1.80
CA ILE A 472 -22.56 8.96 -0.68
C ILE A 472 -21.46 9.02 0.39
N TYR A 473 -21.81 9.36 1.63
CA TYR A 473 -20.83 9.40 2.70
C TYR A 473 -21.46 9.05 4.06
N SER A 474 -20.70 8.40 4.92
CA SER A 474 -21.16 8.05 6.27
C SER A 474 -20.56 8.99 7.32
N VAL A 475 -21.42 9.44 8.23
CA VAL A 475 -21.03 10.30 9.34
C VAL A 475 -21.59 9.75 10.65
N LYS A 476 -20.87 10.05 11.75
CA LYS A 476 -21.35 9.88 13.11
C LYS A 476 -21.04 11.16 13.88
N CYS A 477 -22.06 11.81 14.44
CA CYS A 477 -21.93 13.10 15.10
C CYS A 477 -22.52 13.04 16.51
N ASN A 478 -21.89 13.73 17.46
CA ASN A 478 -22.35 13.82 18.84
C ASN A 478 -23.07 15.15 19.12
N GLY A 479 -24.18 15.09 19.84
CA GLY A 479 -24.94 16.27 20.24
C GLY A 479 -25.46 17.06 19.04
N ASN A 480 -25.17 18.36 19.01
CA ASN A 480 -25.51 19.26 17.89
C ASN A 480 -24.36 19.44 16.89
N SER A 481 -23.31 18.60 16.93
CA SER A 481 -22.28 18.57 15.92
C SER A 481 -22.85 18.04 14.61
N SER A 482 -22.47 18.64 13.50
CA SER A 482 -22.86 18.20 12.15
C SER A 482 -21.68 18.29 11.21
N LEU A 483 -21.59 17.34 10.28
CA LEU A 483 -20.52 17.25 9.28
C LEU A 483 -21.13 17.19 7.88
N GLY A 484 -20.72 18.10 7.02
CA GLY A 484 -21.07 18.13 5.60
C GLY A 484 -19.85 18.04 4.71
N LEU A 485 -20.08 17.98 3.40
CA LEU A 485 -19.01 18.01 2.40
C LEU A 485 -19.17 19.26 1.52
N LYS A 486 -18.10 20.05 1.39
CA LYS A 486 -17.99 21.09 0.38
C LYS A 486 -17.26 20.51 -0.82
N LEU A 487 -17.87 20.70 -1.97
CA LEU A 487 -17.35 20.30 -3.28
C LEU A 487 -16.91 21.55 -4.03
N VAL A 488 -15.68 21.55 -4.53
CA VAL A 488 -15.11 22.65 -5.31
C VAL A 488 -15.05 22.23 -6.77
N PHE A 489 -15.84 22.89 -7.58
CA PHE A 489 -15.89 22.69 -9.02
C PHE A 489 -15.21 23.84 -9.75
N THR A 490 -14.54 23.54 -10.86
CA THR A 490 -13.97 24.55 -11.76
C THR A 490 -14.57 24.37 -13.14
N SER A 491 -15.07 25.46 -13.73
CA SER A 491 -15.57 25.48 -15.11
C SER A 491 -14.42 25.53 -16.12
N ASN A 492 -14.74 25.32 -17.41
CA ASN A 492 -13.78 25.48 -18.51
C ASN A 492 -13.18 26.91 -18.62
N ASN A 493 -13.79 27.89 -17.94
CA ASN A 493 -13.32 29.28 -17.88
C ASN A 493 -12.59 29.62 -16.56
N ASP A 494 -12.16 28.60 -15.80
CA ASP A 494 -11.50 28.74 -14.50
C ASP A 494 -12.37 29.39 -13.39
N GLU A 495 -13.69 29.47 -13.56
CA GLU A 495 -14.60 29.92 -12.50
C GLU A 495 -14.84 28.81 -11.48
N LYS A 496 -14.62 29.13 -10.20
CA LYS A 496 -14.87 28.21 -9.08
C LYS A 496 -16.32 28.27 -8.62
N ASN A 497 -16.90 27.11 -8.42
CA ASN A 497 -18.23 26.92 -7.88
C ASN A 497 -18.17 26.03 -6.62
N TYR A 498 -18.77 26.50 -5.54
CA TYR A 498 -18.74 25.84 -4.23
C TYR A 498 -20.12 25.29 -3.90
N VAL A 499 -20.24 23.99 -3.81
CA VAL A 499 -21.49 23.30 -3.44
C VAL A 499 -21.30 22.67 -2.06
N LEU A 500 -22.22 22.97 -1.11
CA LEU A 500 -22.22 22.37 0.22
C LEU A 500 -23.31 21.29 0.29
N LEU A 501 -22.93 20.08 0.70
CA LEU A 501 -23.84 18.99 1.05
C LEU A 501 -24.04 18.96 2.56
N THR A 502 -25.29 19.01 3.03
CA THR A 502 -25.64 19.06 4.44
C THR A 502 -26.77 18.12 4.80
N SER A 503 -26.80 17.62 6.02
CA SER A 503 -27.89 16.79 6.55
C SER A 503 -29.11 17.59 7.07
N GLY A 504 -29.07 18.93 7.01
CA GLY A 504 -30.15 19.78 7.49
C GLY A 504 -30.03 21.22 6.99
N GLU A 505 -30.97 22.08 7.38
CA GLU A 505 -30.95 23.49 7.04
C GLU A 505 -29.79 24.23 7.73
N VAL A 506 -29.04 25.01 6.96
CA VAL A 506 -27.86 25.80 7.36
C VAL A 506 -28.06 27.25 6.96
N ASN A 507 -28.96 27.95 7.65
CA ASN A 507 -29.35 29.31 7.28
C ASN A 507 -28.16 30.29 7.36
N ASP A 508 -27.27 30.12 8.34
CA ASP A 508 -26.15 31.04 8.61
C ASP A 508 -24.96 30.82 7.67
N LEU A 509 -24.88 29.68 6.99
CA LEU A 509 -23.75 29.33 6.10
C LEU A 509 -24.11 29.45 4.62
N SER A 510 -25.39 29.52 4.27
CA SER A 510 -25.85 29.47 2.87
C SER A 510 -25.27 30.56 1.98
N SER A 511 -24.98 31.75 2.54
CA SER A 511 -24.40 32.87 1.78
C SER A 511 -22.93 32.68 1.40
N LYS A 512 -22.25 31.67 1.93
CA LYS A 512 -20.83 31.39 1.65
C LYS A 512 -20.59 30.36 0.54
N PHE A 513 -21.68 29.75 0.04
CA PHE A 513 -21.64 28.74 -1.01
C PHE A 513 -22.55 29.14 -2.18
N ASN A 514 -22.16 28.77 -3.39
CA ASN A 514 -22.98 29.02 -4.58
C ASN A 514 -24.29 28.21 -4.55
N LYS A 515 -24.24 27.02 -3.91
CA LYS A 515 -25.37 26.13 -3.77
C LYS A 515 -25.25 25.31 -2.48
N VAL A 516 -26.37 25.17 -1.78
CA VAL A 516 -26.50 24.25 -0.63
C VAL A 516 -27.51 23.17 -0.99
N ILE A 517 -27.16 21.91 -0.78
CA ILE A 517 -28.01 20.76 -1.10
C ILE A 517 -28.21 19.97 0.20
N THR A 518 -29.47 19.81 0.61
CA THR A 518 -29.82 18.91 1.72
C THR A 518 -29.75 17.47 1.23
N THR A 519 -28.95 16.64 1.90
CA THR A 519 -28.78 15.23 1.59
C THR A 519 -29.98 14.41 2.07
N ARG A 520 -30.18 13.26 1.41
CA ARG A 520 -31.08 12.22 1.92
C ARG A 520 -30.32 11.40 2.97
N GLU A 521 -30.89 11.32 4.18
CA GLU A 521 -30.32 10.55 5.27
C GLU A 521 -30.89 9.13 5.32
N HIS A 522 -30.00 8.15 5.50
CA HIS A 522 -30.35 6.77 5.82
C HIS A 522 -29.80 6.45 7.23
N LYS A 523 -30.73 6.17 8.15
CA LYS A 523 -30.48 5.89 9.57
C LYS A 523 -30.71 4.42 9.88
N GLY A 524 -30.32 3.97 11.06
CA GLY A 524 -30.54 2.60 11.53
C GLY A 524 -29.32 1.70 11.46
N PHE A 525 -28.17 2.26 11.11
CA PHE A 525 -26.89 1.54 11.18
C PHE A 525 -26.40 1.42 12.64
N SER A 526 -25.63 0.39 12.92
CA SER A 526 -25.03 0.18 14.24
C SER A 526 -24.13 1.35 14.64
N HIS A 527 -23.89 1.52 15.92
CA HIS A 527 -23.03 2.56 16.50
C HIS A 527 -23.41 4.00 16.14
N GLY A 528 -24.64 4.26 15.67
CA GLY A 528 -25.13 5.60 15.36
C GLY A 528 -24.63 6.21 14.07
N TRP A 529 -24.15 5.40 13.12
CA TRP A 529 -23.78 5.84 11.78
C TRP A 529 -25.02 6.29 10.98
N VAL A 530 -24.84 7.32 10.17
CA VAL A 530 -25.82 7.85 9.22
C VAL A 530 -25.16 7.94 7.86
N ILE A 531 -25.82 7.41 6.83
CA ILE A 531 -25.39 7.60 5.43
C ILE A 531 -26.12 8.80 4.86
N ASN A 532 -25.38 9.70 4.25
CA ASN A 532 -25.87 10.85 3.49
C ASN A 532 -25.70 10.62 2.01
N GLU A 533 -26.75 10.82 1.24
CA GLU A 533 -26.77 10.64 -0.23
C GLU A 533 -27.25 11.91 -0.93
N SER A 534 -26.61 12.26 -2.04
CA SER A 534 -26.97 13.39 -2.87
C SER A 534 -26.62 13.14 -4.32
N ALA A 535 -27.41 13.71 -5.25
CA ALA A 535 -27.12 13.71 -6.68
C ALA A 535 -26.92 15.15 -7.17
N ILE A 536 -25.87 15.38 -7.98
CA ILE A 536 -25.48 16.69 -8.47
C ILE A 536 -25.24 16.61 -9.96
N ALA A 537 -25.91 17.49 -10.72
CA ALA A 537 -25.60 17.73 -12.12
C ALA A 537 -24.79 19.04 -12.24
N MET A 538 -23.60 18.93 -12.82
CA MET A 538 -22.65 20.06 -13.02
C MET A 538 -21.95 19.87 -14.37
N ASN A 539 -22.70 20.02 -15.46
CA ASN A 539 -22.18 19.85 -16.82
C ASN A 539 -21.05 20.85 -17.10
N GLU A 540 -20.01 20.42 -17.78
CA GLU A 540 -18.84 21.22 -18.16
C GLU A 540 -17.99 21.72 -16.99
N TYR A 541 -18.11 21.09 -15.81
CA TYR A 541 -17.27 21.36 -14.66
C TYR A 541 -16.35 20.17 -14.35
N THR A 542 -15.21 20.48 -13.76
CA THR A 542 -14.31 19.51 -13.14
C THR A 542 -14.44 19.62 -11.62
N LEU A 543 -14.67 18.52 -10.92
CA LEU A 543 -14.56 18.46 -9.47
C LEU A 543 -13.08 18.37 -9.09
N ASN A 544 -12.58 19.37 -8.37
CA ASN A 544 -11.16 19.47 -8.02
C ASN A 544 -10.86 19.14 -6.56
N GLU A 545 -11.75 19.54 -5.63
CA GLU A 545 -11.49 19.38 -4.21
C GLU A 545 -12.76 18.96 -3.46
N ILE A 546 -12.57 18.16 -2.43
CA ILE A 546 -13.60 17.82 -1.44
C ILE A 546 -13.09 18.21 -0.07
N HIS A 547 -13.89 19.01 0.64
CA HIS A 547 -13.59 19.44 1.99
C HIS A 547 -14.65 18.92 2.97
N ALA A 548 -14.23 18.49 4.14
CA ALA A 548 -15.11 18.28 5.26
C ALA A 548 -15.46 19.64 5.89
N VAL A 549 -16.74 19.87 6.18
CA VAL A 549 -17.25 21.10 6.80
C VAL A 549 -17.92 20.75 8.11
N CYS A 550 -17.30 21.19 9.21
CA CYS A 550 -17.82 21.05 10.56
C CYS A 550 -18.70 22.26 10.89
N TYR A 551 -19.94 22.03 11.34
CA TYR A 551 -20.88 23.08 11.72
C TYR A 551 -21.81 22.62 12.84
N ARG A 552 -22.63 23.53 13.39
CA ARG A 552 -23.65 23.22 14.41
C ARG A 552 -25.04 23.16 13.77
N SER A 553 -25.78 22.08 14.02
CA SER A 553 -27.20 22.02 13.63
C SER A 553 -28.10 22.86 14.57
N ASN A 554 -29.15 23.41 13.99
CA ASN A 554 -30.15 24.19 14.74
C ASN A 554 -31.19 23.33 15.50
N SER A 555 -31.07 21.99 15.42
CA SER A 555 -31.97 21.06 16.11
C SER A 555 -31.80 21.16 17.63
N SER A 556 -32.92 21.41 18.34
CA SER A 556 -32.99 21.41 19.81
C SER A 556 -32.67 20.02 20.36
N LEU A 557 -31.87 19.96 21.41
CA LEU A 557 -31.48 18.79 22.22
C LEU A 557 -32.69 18.04 22.82
N SER A 558 -33.54 17.38 22.05
CA SER A 558 -34.70 16.70 22.63
C SER A 558 -34.58 15.18 22.80
N ASP A 559 -33.53 14.53 22.30
CA ASP A 559 -33.49 13.05 22.25
C ASP A 559 -32.22 12.36 22.78
N CYS A 560 -31.36 13.05 23.55
CA CYS A 560 -30.22 12.37 24.21
C CYS A 560 -30.46 12.22 25.72
N THR A 561 -30.83 11.01 26.15
CA THR A 561 -31.02 10.66 27.58
C THR A 561 -29.73 10.26 28.31
N ASP A 562 -28.56 10.27 27.64
CA ASP A 562 -27.30 9.74 28.21
C ASP A 562 -26.06 10.65 27.94
N CYS A 563 -26.24 11.97 27.90
CA CYS A 563 -25.14 12.91 27.72
C CYS A 563 -24.61 13.37 29.09
N THR A 564 -23.43 12.89 29.48
CA THR A 564 -22.54 13.62 30.39
C THR A 564 -22.37 15.04 29.86
N VAL A 565 -22.54 16.05 30.73
CA VAL A 565 -22.60 17.49 30.38
C VAL A 565 -21.33 17.91 29.66
N ALA A 566 -21.32 17.76 28.32
CA ALA A 566 -20.28 18.31 27.44
C ALA A 566 -20.42 19.84 27.41
N SER A 567 -19.32 20.57 27.33
CA SER A 567 -19.35 22.02 27.12
C SER A 567 -20.18 22.35 25.88
N PRO A 568 -20.99 23.43 25.89
CA PRO A 568 -21.77 23.82 24.69
C PRO A 568 -20.94 24.06 23.43
N SER A 569 -19.62 24.27 23.55
CA SER A 569 -18.68 24.45 22.45
C SER A 569 -18.00 23.17 22.00
N ASP A 570 -18.12 22.04 22.71
CA ASP A 570 -17.46 20.80 22.35
C ASP A 570 -18.01 20.26 21.03
N TYR A 571 -17.11 19.96 20.09
CA TYR A 571 -17.42 19.42 18.78
C TYR A 571 -16.81 18.04 18.62
N TYR A 572 -17.62 17.09 18.11
CA TYR A 572 -17.14 15.76 17.75
C TYR A 572 -17.93 15.18 16.57
N ALA A 573 -17.23 14.81 15.52
CA ALA A 573 -17.80 14.12 14.37
C ALA A 573 -16.78 13.15 13.75
N LEU A 574 -17.29 12.09 13.14
CA LEU A 574 -16.53 11.10 12.38
C LEU A 574 -17.01 11.08 10.93
N LEU A 575 -16.07 10.91 10.00
CA LEU A 575 -16.34 10.59 8.60
C LEU A 575 -15.80 9.17 8.32
N GLY A 576 -16.71 8.25 7.99
CA GLY A 576 -16.39 6.82 7.86
C GLY A 576 -16.06 6.39 6.43
N HIS A 577 -16.74 6.94 5.43
CA HIS A 577 -16.44 6.70 4.01
C HIS A 577 -16.95 7.81 3.10
N VAL A 578 -16.42 7.85 1.89
CA VAL A 578 -16.93 8.65 0.77
C VAL A 578 -16.95 7.80 -0.50
N THR A 579 -18.09 7.83 -1.20
CA THR A 579 -18.26 7.25 -2.54
C THR A 579 -18.69 8.35 -3.51
N ILE A 580 -18.06 8.37 -4.69
CA ILE A 580 -18.44 9.23 -5.81
C ILE A 580 -18.64 8.33 -7.02
N LYS A 581 -19.81 8.38 -7.65
CA LYS A 581 -20.10 7.54 -8.82
C LYS A 581 -21.09 8.21 -9.79
N ASN A 582 -21.05 7.81 -11.03
CA ASN A 582 -22.05 8.22 -12.01
C ASN A 582 -23.43 7.64 -11.64
N SER A 583 -24.51 8.34 -11.98
CA SER A 583 -25.87 7.91 -11.63
C SER A 583 -26.32 6.61 -12.32
N ASP A 584 -25.72 6.29 -13.47
CA ASP A 584 -25.95 5.04 -14.21
C ASP A 584 -25.16 3.86 -13.66
N TYR A 585 -24.15 4.12 -12.80
CA TYR A 585 -23.33 3.05 -12.21
C TYR A 585 -24.13 2.21 -11.22
N LYS A 586 -24.25 0.93 -11.52
CA LYS A 586 -24.87 -0.09 -10.65
C LYS A 586 -23.87 -1.20 -10.34
N SER A 587 -23.85 -1.62 -9.10
CA SER A 587 -23.06 -2.78 -8.67
C SER A 587 -23.89 -4.04 -8.89
N ASP A 588 -23.79 -4.60 -10.10
CA ASP A 588 -24.48 -5.86 -10.45
C ASP A 588 -23.63 -7.04 -9.98
N PHE A 589 -23.97 -7.61 -8.84
CA PHE A 589 -23.28 -8.77 -8.31
C PHE A 589 -23.67 -10.04 -9.09
N PRO A 590 -22.69 -10.86 -9.51
CA PRO A 590 -23.01 -12.17 -10.08
C PRO A 590 -23.73 -13.04 -9.05
N VAL A 591 -24.81 -13.71 -9.47
CA VAL A 591 -25.56 -14.60 -8.58
C VAL A 591 -24.68 -15.75 -8.08
N SER A 592 -24.93 -16.23 -6.86
CA SER A 592 -24.12 -17.28 -6.22
C SER A 592 -23.90 -18.50 -7.12
N SER A 593 -24.96 -18.91 -7.86
CA SER A 593 -24.91 -20.06 -8.78
C SER A 593 -24.02 -19.86 -10.02
N SER A 594 -23.60 -18.64 -10.33
CA SER A 594 -22.67 -18.36 -11.46
C SER A 594 -21.20 -18.56 -11.08
N TRP A 595 -20.90 -18.75 -9.80
CA TRP A 595 -19.55 -18.99 -9.32
C TRP A 595 -19.23 -20.47 -9.26
N LEU A 596 -17.99 -20.83 -9.57
CA LEU A 596 -17.35 -22.09 -9.24
C LEU A 596 -16.44 -21.83 -8.04
N VAL A 597 -16.74 -22.43 -6.91
CA VAL A 597 -15.93 -22.32 -5.68
C VAL A 597 -15.38 -23.71 -5.34
N ASP A 598 -14.07 -23.81 -5.12
CA ASP A 598 -13.35 -25.06 -4.94
C ASP A 598 -12.40 -24.98 -3.75
N GLY A 599 -12.25 -26.11 -3.03
CA GLY A 599 -11.32 -26.26 -1.90
C GLY A 599 -10.16 -27.18 -2.27
N LYS A 600 -8.92 -26.69 -2.12
CA LYS A 600 -7.68 -27.41 -2.44
C LYS A 600 -6.75 -27.46 -1.24
N TYR A 601 -5.77 -28.36 -1.28
CA TYR A 601 -4.78 -28.55 -0.22
C TYR A 601 -5.42 -28.74 1.17
N ILE A 602 -6.48 -29.54 1.22
CA ILE A 602 -7.20 -29.84 2.47
C ILE A 602 -6.32 -30.74 3.32
N LYS A 603 -5.96 -30.25 4.49
CA LYS A 603 -5.14 -30.99 5.47
C LYS A 603 -5.79 -30.92 6.84
N TRP A 604 -6.11 -32.08 7.40
CA TRP A 604 -6.64 -32.25 8.74
C TRP A 604 -5.53 -32.68 9.70
N THR A 605 -5.52 -32.10 10.90
CA THR A 605 -4.67 -32.54 12.01
C THR A 605 -5.56 -32.78 13.22
N SER A 606 -5.40 -33.94 13.90
CA SER A 606 -6.19 -34.29 15.09
C SER A 606 -5.54 -33.71 16.35
N GLY A 607 -6.32 -32.99 17.17
CA GLY A 607 -5.96 -32.52 18.49
C GLY A 607 -6.18 -33.55 19.60
N SER A 608 -5.64 -33.31 20.79
CA SER A 608 -5.67 -34.22 21.93
C SER A 608 -7.05 -34.45 22.53
N ASN A 609 -8.04 -33.58 22.25
CA ASN A 609 -9.42 -33.64 22.83
C ASN A 609 -10.50 -33.95 21.81
N GLY A 610 -10.16 -34.63 20.69
CA GLY A 610 -11.11 -34.90 19.61
C GLY A 610 -11.43 -33.67 18.73
N SER A 611 -10.85 -32.49 19.03
CA SER A 611 -10.87 -31.37 18.11
C SER A 611 -9.99 -31.66 16.89
N LYS A 612 -10.33 -31.06 15.75
CA LYS A 612 -9.54 -31.12 14.51
C LYS A 612 -9.07 -29.74 14.14
N THR A 613 -7.91 -29.66 13.50
CA THR A 613 -7.42 -28.43 12.88
C THR A 613 -7.42 -28.60 11.37
N LEU A 614 -7.93 -27.60 10.65
CA LEU A 614 -8.06 -27.60 9.20
C LEU A 614 -7.15 -26.55 8.57
N ASN A 615 -6.40 -26.95 7.55
CA ASN A 615 -5.76 -26.07 6.58
C ASN A 615 -6.37 -26.29 5.20
N ILE A 616 -6.76 -25.22 4.50
CA ILE A 616 -7.41 -25.30 3.18
C ILE A 616 -7.17 -24.03 2.36
N LYS A 617 -6.91 -24.16 1.06
CA LYS A 617 -6.96 -23.09 0.07
C LYS A 617 -8.33 -23.11 -0.62
N ILE A 618 -9.08 -22.02 -0.52
CA ILE A 618 -10.34 -21.83 -1.21
C ILE A 618 -10.09 -20.93 -2.42
N SER A 619 -10.62 -21.32 -3.58
CA SER A 619 -10.51 -20.54 -4.83
C SER A 619 -11.88 -20.42 -5.50
N TRP A 620 -12.12 -19.31 -6.19
CA TRP A 620 -13.38 -19.05 -6.88
C TRP A 620 -13.15 -18.36 -8.22
N THR A 621 -14.02 -18.70 -9.19
CA THR A 621 -14.01 -18.12 -10.54
C THR A 621 -15.43 -18.06 -11.06
N LEU A 622 -15.74 -17.16 -12.00
CA LEU A 622 -17.00 -17.21 -12.72
C LEU A 622 -16.99 -18.37 -13.72
N LYS A 623 -18.13 -19.08 -13.84
CA LYS A 623 -18.31 -20.24 -14.75
C LYS A 623 -18.13 -19.87 -16.23
N ASP A 624 -18.37 -18.62 -16.59
CA ASP A 624 -18.20 -18.12 -17.96
C ASP A 624 -16.74 -17.71 -18.27
N GLY A 625 -15.83 -17.85 -17.29
CA GLY A 625 -14.42 -17.50 -17.42
C GLY A 625 -14.12 -16.01 -17.39
N LYS A 626 -15.11 -15.15 -17.19
CA LYS A 626 -14.89 -13.71 -17.08
C LYS A 626 -14.34 -13.34 -15.70
N ASN A 627 -13.63 -12.23 -15.65
CA ASN A 627 -13.21 -11.64 -14.38
C ASN A 627 -14.28 -10.62 -13.94
N TYR A 628 -14.72 -10.73 -12.69
CA TYR A 628 -15.52 -9.71 -12.05
C TYR A 628 -14.60 -8.66 -11.42
N LEU A 629 -14.85 -7.39 -11.71
CA LEU A 629 -14.07 -6.30 -11.12
C LEU A 629 -14.59 -6.05 -9.70
N SER A 630 -13.87 -6.59 -8.72
CA SER A 630 -14.16 -6.42 -7.29
C SER A 630 -13.10 -5.54 -6.64
N LEU A 631 -13.49 -4.82 -5.59
CA LEU A 631 -12.55 -4.13 -4.70
C LEU A 631 -11.78 -5.13 -3.85
N LYS A 632 -12.52 -6.08 -3.26
CA LYS A 632 -12.03 -7.14 -2.35
C LYS A 632 -13.13 -8.16 -2.12
N TYR A 633 -12.79 -9.22 -1.37
CA TYR A 633 -13.74 -10.22 -0.88
C TYR A 633 -13.61 -10.34 0.63
N ASN A 634 -14.72 -10.22 1.37
CA ASN A 634 -14.76 -10.56 2.79
C ASN A 634 -15.03 -12.06 2.94
N ILE A 635 -14.26 -12.75 3.75
CA ILE A 635 -14.35 -14.18 3.95
C ILE A 635 -14.93 -14.47 5.33
N TYR A 636 -16.02 -15.23 5.34
CA TYR A 636 -16.68 -15.65 6.57
C TYR A 636 -16.76 -17.17 6.66
N LEU A 637 -16.81 -17.68 7.88
CA LEU A 637 -17.01 -19.08 8.20
C LEU A 637 -18.30 -19.24 9.01
N VAL A 638 -19.08 -20.25 8.64
CA VAL A 638 -20.20 -20.76 9.46
C VAL A 638 -19.92 -22.21 9.79
N LYS A 639 -19.86 -22.55 11.07
CA LYS A 639 -19.75 -23.91 11.58
C LYS A 639 -21.15 -24.45 11.78
N LEU A 640 -21.49 -25.59 11.18
CA LEU A 640 -22.80 -26.26 11.27
C LEU A 640 -22.69 -27.49 12.16
N SER A 641 -23.52 -27.61 13.20
CA SER A 641 -23.54 -28.77 14.07
C SER A 641 -24.79 -29.61 13.84
N LYS A 642 -24.72 -30.94 14.09
CA LYS A 642 -25.88 -31.82 14.13
C LYS A 642 -26.63 -31.60 15.43
N GLN A 643 -27.93 -31.36 15.34
CA GLN A 643 -28.79 -31.29 16.53
C GLN A 643 -28.87 -32.64 17.22
N ALA A 644 -28.42 -32.74 18.48
CA ALA A 644 -28.64 -33.91 19.31
C ALA A 644 -30.13 -33.99 19.67
N GLY A 645 -30.92 -34.87 19.01
CA GLY A 645 -32.33 -35.12 19.34
C GLY A 645 -33.39 -34.35 18.55
N GLY A 646 -33.03 -33.64 17.47
CA GLY A 646 -33.99 -32.96 16.58
C GLY A 646 -34.40 -33.79 15.37
N ASN A 647 -35.41 -33.30 14.61
CA ASN A 647 -35.82 -33.95 13.36
C ASN A 647 -34.63 -34.11 12.41
N PRO A 648 -34.51 -35.27 11.71
CA PRO A 648 -33.44 -35.48 10.74
C PRO A 648 -33.48 -34.40 9.66
N GLY A 649 -32.44 -33.56 9.59
CA GLY A 649 -32.33 -32.51 8.59
C GLY A 649 -32.27 -31.06 9.15
N THR A 650 -32.46 -30.83 10.46
CA THR A 650 -32.33 -29.53 11.06
C THR A 650 -30.87 -29.34 11.53
N THR A 651 -30.10 -28.48 10.85
CA THR A 651 -28.77 -28.00 11.26
C THR A 651 -28.95 -26.71 12.03
N LEU A 652 -28.26 -26.58 13.17
CA LEU A 652 -28.12 -25.27 13.86
C LEU A 652 -26.92 -24.55 13.29
N GLU A 653 -27.15 -23.32 12.80
CA GLU A 653 -26.12 -22.42 12.40
C GLU A 653 -25.43 -21.89 13.69
N LEU A 654 -24.19 -22.30 13.90
CA LEU A 654 -23.34 -21.75 14.96
C LEU A 654 -22.78 -20.39 14.50
N VAL A 655 -22.22 -19.64 15.42
CA VAL A 655 -21.76 -18.27 15.22
C VAL A 655 -20.99 -18.10 13.89
N LYS A 656 -21.36 -17.05 13.15
CA LYS A 656 -20.63 -16.62 11.97
C LYS A 656 -19.33 -15.92 12.40
N GLU A 657 -18.22 -16.39 11.86
CA GLU A 657 -16.87 -15.93 12.15
C GLU A 657 -16.28 -15.22 10.93
N TYR A 658 -15.68 -14.05 11.12
CA TYR A 658 -14.95 -13.33 10.07
C TYR A 658 -13.52 -13.85 10.00
N LEU A 659 -13.09 -14.33 8.82
CA LEU A 659 -11.76 -14.90 8.63
C LEU A 659 -10.74 -13.92 8.05
N GLY A 660 -11.18 -12.89 7.33
CA GLY A 660 -10.28 -11.91 6.74
C GLY A 660 -10.72 -11.41 5.37
N VAL A 661 -9.78 -10.76 4.67
CA VAL A 661 -9.98 -10.16 3.34
C VAL A 661 -9.12 -10.87 2.31
N ALA A 662 -9.71 -11.22 1.16
CA ALA A 662 -8.98 -11.63 -0.03
C ALA A 662 -8.94 -10.48 -1.05
N GLN A 663 -7.77 -10.28 -1.65
CA GLN A 663 -7.56 -9.29 -2.74
C GLN A 663 -7.50 -9.97 -4.12
N VAL A 664 -7.36 -11.29 -4.15
CA VAL A 664 -7.37 -12.15 -5.34
C VAL A 664 -8.41 -13.24 -5.16
N ASN A 665 -8.74 -13.98 -6.22
CA ASN A 665 -9.79 -14.99 -6.22
C ASN A 665 -9.39 -16.28 -5.49
N CYS A 666 -8.69 -16.16 -4.37
CA CYS A 666 -8.39 -17.25 -3.47
C CYS A 666 -8.10 -16.75 -2.05
N PHE A 667 -8.30 -17.65 -1.07
CA PHE A 667 -8.02 -17.40 0.34
C PHE A 667 -7.50 -18.69 0.98
N TYR A 668 -6.47 -18.57 1.81
CA TYR A 668 -5.91 -19.68 2.56
C TYR A 668 -6.34 -19.59 4.02
N VAL A 669 -6.99 -20.65 4.49
CA VAL A 669 -7.35 -20.82 5.89
C VAL A 669 -6.29 -21.69 6.54
N SER A 670 -5.63 -21.17 7.59
CA SER A 670 -4.61 -21.91 8.33
C SER A 670 -5.06 -22.20 9.75
N ASP A 671 -4.72 -23.39 10.23
CA ASP A 671 -4.87 -23.82 11.62
C ASP A 671 -6.25 -23.55 12.23
N LEU A 672 -7.31 -23.68 11.40
CA LEU A 672 -8.69 -23.46 11.85
C LEU A 672 -9.10 -24.55 12.82
N GLU A 673 -9.41 -24.16 14.05
CA GLU A 673 -9.97 -25.09 15.05
C GLU A 673 -11.42 -25.45 14.73
N VAL A 674 -11.67 -26.76 14.63
CA VAL A 674 -12.98 -27.32 14.34
C VAL A 674 -13.43 -28.16 15.53
N PRO A 675 -14.46 -27.73 16.27
CA PRO A 675 -15.05 -28.50 17.38
C PRO A 675 -15.54 -29.87 16.94
N SER A 676 -15.51 -30.85 17.86
CA SER A 676 -15.86 -32.25 17.58
C SER A 676 -17.33 -32.46 17.18
N ASP A 677 -18.23 -31.55 17.54
CA ASP A 677 -19.66 -31.55 17.21
C ASP A 677 -19.98 -30.89 15.86
N THR A 678 -18.99 -30.33 15.17
CA THR A 678 -19.17 -29.73 13.85
C THR A 678 -19.39 -30.83 12.79
N SER A 679 -20.45 -30.69 12.03
CA SER A 679 -20.78 -31.62 10.93
C SER A 679 -20.33 -31.12 9.57
N SER A 680 -20.37 -29.80 9.34
CA SER A 680 -19.85 -29.17 8.13
C SER A 680 -19.42 -27.74 8.36
N LEU A 681 -18.56 -27.24 7.46
CA LEU A 681 -18.03 -25.89 7.43
C LEU A 681 -18.50 -25.20 6.15
N LYS A 682 -19.10 -24.03 6.28
CA LYS A 682 -19.51 -23.21 5.13
C LYS A 682 -18.66 -21.95 5.09
N PHE A 683 -17.83 -21.83 4.07
CA PHE A 683 -16.99 -20.66 3.79
C PHE A 683 -17.72 -19.74 2.82
N ILE A 684 -18.08 -18.54 3.24
CA ILE A 684 -18.83 -17.56 2.44
C ILE A 684 -17.87 -16.51 1.90
N ILE A 685 -17.95 -16.24 0.60
CA ILE A 685 -17.12 -15.27 -0.11
C ILE A 685 -18.02 -14.07 -0.44
N GLN A 686 -18.01 -13.03 0.40
CA GLN A 686 -18.81 -11.83 0.20
C GLN A 686 -18.10 -10.89 -0.76
N VAL A 687 -18.69 -10.65 -1.92
CA VAL A 687 -18.12 -9.79 -2.95
C VAL A 687 -18.31 -8.31 -2.57
N CYS A 688 -17.24 -7.51 -2.65
CA CYS A 688 -17.26 -6.07 -2.46
C CYS A 688 -16.97 -5.39 -3.81
N SER A 689 -17.89 -4.56 -4.28
CA SER A 689 -17.74 -3.80 -5.52
C SER A 689 -16.76 -2.62 -5.37
N VAL A 690 -16.26 -2.13 -6.50
CA VAL A 690 -15.31 -1.00 -6.53
C VAL A 690 -15.89 0.33 -6.02
N ASP A 691 -17.22 0.46 -5.95
CA ASP A 691 -17.91 1.61 -5.35
C ASP A 691 -18.16 1.46 -3.84
N GLY A 692 -17.64 0.40 -3.22
CA GLY A 692 -17.80 0.09 -1.80
C GLY A 692 -19.09 -0.66 -1.44
N THR A 693 -20.00 -0.87 -2.40
CA THR A 693 -21.21 -1.68 -2.18
C THR A 693 -20.82 -3.14 -1.93
N ILE A 694 -21.49 -3.81 -1.01
CA ILE A 694 -21.24 -5.20 -0.66
C ILE A 694 -22.45 -6.09 -0.98
N GLN A 695 -22.17 -7.31 -1.45
CA GLN A 695 -23.20 -8.32 -1.73
C GLN A 695 -23.83 -8.82 -0.43
N ALA A 696 -25.12 -9.08 -0.43
CA ALA A 696 -25.78 -9.72 0.71
C ALA A 696 -25.17 -11.11 0.99
N LEU A 697 -25.00 -11.46 2.26
CA LEU A 697 -24.32 -12.72 2.65
C LEU A 697 -25.05 -13.98 2.21
N ASP A 698 -26.38 -13.96 2.17
CA ASP A 698 -27.22 -15.06 1.73
C ASP A 698 -27.21 -15.23 0.19
N GLU A 699 -26.85 -14.18 -0.55
CA GLU A 699 -26.66 -14.20 -2.01
C GLU A 699 -25.20 -14.48 -2.42
N SER A 700 -24.27 -14.49 -1.46
CA SER A 700 -22.84 -14.66 -1.72
C SER A 700 -22.47 -16.10 -2.10
N PRO A 701 -21.47 -16.30 -2.99
CA PRO A 701 -20.96 -17.64 -3.26
C PRO A 701 -20.32 -18.25 -2.02
N TYR A 702 -20.34 -19.58 -1.94
CA TYR A 702 -19.78 -20.29 -0.80
C TYR A 702 -19.17 -21.64 -1.20
N TYR A 703 -18.29 -22.16 -0.35
CA TYR A 703 -17.79 -23.53 -0.37
C TYR A 703 -18.24 -24.23 0.91
N GLN A 704 -18.79 -25.44 0.78
CA GLN A 704 -19.17 -26.27 1.93
C GLN A 704 -18.29 -27.51 1.98
N LEU A 705 -17.73 -27.77 3.16
CA LEU A 705 -16.89 -28.93 3.45
C LEU A 705 -17.54 -29.74 4.56
N GLU A 706 -17.84 -30.99 4.26
CA GLU A 706 -18.33 -31.96 5.26
C GLU A 706 -17.17 -32.39 6.17
N VAL A 707 -17.41 -32.38 7.48
CA VAL A 707 -16.45 -32.89 8.48
C VAL A 707 -16.72 -34.35 8.68
N GLU A 708 -15.89 -35.21 8.07
CA GLU A 708 -15.98 -36.63 8.28
C GLU A 708 -15.83 -36.96 9.77
N GLY A 709 -16.73 -37.83 10.29
CA GLY A 709 -16.65 -38.34 11.65
C GLY A 709 -15.31 -39.05 11.91
N PRO A 710 -14.99 -39.36 13.17
CA PRO A 710 -13.76 -40.08 13.53
C PRO A 710 -13.71 -41.48 12.92
#